data_3f4b6737deb18b1a256a9c9df2a14554
#
_entry.id   3f4b6737deb18b1a256a9c9df2a14554
#
_cell.length_a   1.000
_cell.length_b   1.000
_cell.length_c   1.000
_cell.angle_alpha   90.00
_cell.angle_beta   90.00
_cell.angle_gamma   90.00
#
_symmetry.space_group_name_H-M   'P 1'
#
loop_
_entity.id
_entity.type
_entity.pdbx_description
1 polymer ?
#
loop_
_entity_poly.entity_id
_entity_poly.type
_entity_poly.pdbx_seq_one_letter_code
_entity_poly.pdbx_strand_id
1 'polypeptide(L)'
;MYGGAYLTPSLGPLFFSTMGTKRKATKPAVDFTKTKQKLGKGKQAASNATDTSFRAKAIAMPQQSILLDRSHQVTTRRRQTLSDLVQHTHHPSPGVRKDAVMGMLELVKTYAGFLELHCAALINAALPLLGDDDVHVRGAVATYFGVLLDRLDDEAFAPFAPSMLLLTTSAMSHISMAVRIDALRVLSLLLDKVPALATEDWESALDAHSGSDRHGQRLLQAFFAMLGVAADAHRQRLGLSTASTASVELGTSQRLRILRALGQFLSVTDQEEHGMWCFQSAFASPSDLEHFEGLFQPSKACALWTVAAMPSASSYEIHEALVHGATSQEAPASAHERLVRILHPSLLSTLLDALPSVMSPDGHRSDAHAELAQHILQVYLLLWRRTITSHLAAGAAQGTTRVAVPSLPQLSQLLTHLAPYFAEKSEMLHLHVIYCELVALYTVATQKAHHLSSVPFLLDLLSEPSLSPALYEALLPTFWLVVSSPMDGHTDVMAALLTHFDTLRDRTLQAAAFRFLARLAMLPTYKSLQANIDALYTPLWNTWILSLPRVLWQAATWAVSSKASPAEARDAQRLVEDVLTFLRWIALMPRHPFFDHAHVLNELAPRLTPLFHVEHPQRGPIPGPYHKWPVATQHLAQALTKLVSSP
;
A
#
# COMPACT_ATOMS: atom_id res chain seq x y z
N MET A 1 54.74 33.01 -18.43
CA MET A 1 55.45 32.21 -19.43
C MET A 1 54.55 31.09 -19.88
N TYR A 2 54.31 31.03 -21.21
CA TYR A 2 53.58 29.99 -21.98
C TYR A 2 52.10 29.76 -21.59
N GLY A 3 51.08 30.14 -22.30
CA GLY A 3 50.87 30.47 -23.72
C GLY A 3 50.52 29.23 -24.54
N GLY A 4 49.23 28.86 -24.58
CA GLY A 4 48.75 27.77 -25.42
C GLY A 4 47.33 28.04 -25.85
N ALA A 5 47.19 28.85 -26.91
CA ALA A 5 45.90 29.07 -27.60
C ALA A 5 45.62 27.88 -28.51
N TYR A 6 44.51 27.21 -28.35
CA TYR A 6 43.98 26.26 -29.33
C TYR A 6 43.04 26.99 -30.29
N LEU A 7 43.50 27.11 -31.52
CA LEU A 7 42.76 27.58 -32.69
C LEU A 7 41.71 26.53 -33.07
N THR A 8 40.46 26.93 -33.10
CA THR A 8 39.40 26.19 -33.76
C THR A 8 39.43 26.50 -35.26
N PRO A 9 39.45 25.51 -36.15
CA PRO A 9 39.27 25.78 -37.57
C PRO A 9 37.80 26.00 -37.88
N SER A 10 37.50 27.20 -38.40
CA SER A 10 36.22 27.52 -39.00
C SER A 10 36.11 26.78 -40.34
N LEU A 11 35.21 25.82 -40.41
CA LEU A 11 34.77 25.21 -41.66
C LEU A 11 33.62 26.03 -42.21
N GLY A 12 33.92 26.76 -43.30
CA GLY A 12 32.93 27.46 -44.10
C GLY A 12 31.93 26.51 -44.79
N PRO A 13 30.75 27.01 -45.17
CA PRO A 13 29.74 26.16 -45.78
C PRO A 13 30.13 25.79 -47.19
N LEU A 14 30.42 24.52 -47.43
CA LEU A 14 30.48 23.94 -48.76
C LEU A 14 29.07 23.89 -49.34
N PHE A 15 28.79 24.79 -50.27
CA PHE A 15 27.65 24.70 -51.19
C PHE A 15 27.82 23.48 -52.08
N PHE A 16 27.24 22.37 -51.70
CA PHE A 16 26.96 21.30 -52.65
C PHE A 16 25.63 21.63 -53.35
N SER A 17 25.77 22.17 -54.56
CA SER A 17 24.69 22.20 -55.53
C SER A 17 24.39 20.76 -55.97
N THR A 18 23.51 20.08 -55.26
CA THR A 18 22.90 18.87 -55.79
C THR A 18 21.81 19.29 -56.76
N MET A 19 22.09 19.13 -58.03
CA MET A 19 21.05 19.09 -59.06
C MET A 19 20.01 18.04 -58.65
N GLY A 20 18.93 18.51 -58.04
CA GLY A 20 17.77 17.68 -57.73
C GLY A 20 17.13 17.26 -59.03
N THR A 21 17.35 16.04 -59.44
CA THR A 21 16.49 15.38 -60.41
C THR A 21 15.06 15.45 -59.87
N LYS A 22 14.23 16.31 -60.45
CA LYS A 22 12.79 16.35 -60.18
C LYS A 22 12.23 14.93 -60.36
N ARG A 23 12.04 14.22 -59.30
CA ARG A 23 11.18 13.02 -59.30
C ARG A 23 9.81 13.50 -59.76
N LYS A 24 9.43 13.13 -60.97
CA LYS A 24 8.06 13.31 -61.44
C LYS A 24 7.16 12.63 -60.40
N ALA A 25 6.36 13.42 -59.71
CA ALA A 25 5.29 12.90 -58.88
C ALA A 25 4.45 11.96 -59.78
N THR A 26 4.48 10.70 -59.44
CA THR A 26 3.59 9.71 -60.07
C THR A 26 2.18 10.13 -59.67
N LYS A 27 1.45 10.69 -60.59
CA LYS A 27 0.03 10.99 -60.42
C LYS A 27 -0.65 9.67 -60.02
N PRO A 28 -1.56 9.69 -59.01
CA PRO A 28 -2.33 8.49 -58.70
C PRO A 28 -2.96 7.99 -59.99
N ALA A 29 -2.87 6.67 -60.20
CA ALA A 29 -3.45 6.03 -61.38
C ALA A 29 -4.96 6.25 -61.34
N VAL A 30 -5.45 7.14 -62.16
CA VAL A 30 -6.88 7.34 -62.37
C VAL A 30 -7.34 6.29 -63.36
N ASP A 31 -8.39 5.53 -63.03
CA ASP A 31 -8.91 4.43 -63.88
C ASP A 31 -9.33 4.89 -65.29
N PHE A 32 -9.60 6.20 -65.42
CA PHE A 32 -9.89 6.82 -66.70
C PHE A 32 -8.97 8.02 -66.92
N THR A 33 -7.94 7.87 -67.78
CA THR A 33 -7.14 8.98 -68.28
C THR A 33 -7.82 9.58 -69.53
N LYS A 34 -8.25 10.85 -69.43
CA LYS A 34 -8.69 11.61 -70.61
C LYS A 34 -7.52 11.71 -71.58
N THR A 35 -7.54 10.98 -72.65
CA THR A 35 -6.60 11.17 -73.80
C THR A 35 -6.91 12.48 -74.47
N LYS A 36 -5.98 13.43 -74.43
CA LYS A 36 -6.08 14.63 -75.25
C LYS A 36 -5.94 14.25 -76.72
N GLN A 37 -7.00 14.37 -77.46
CA GLN A 37 -6.94 14.24 -78.88
C GLN A 37 -6.06 15.35 -79.45
N LYS A 38 -4.98 15.02 -80.15
CA LYS A 38 -4.20 15.97 -80.93
C LYS A 38 -4.93 16.13 -82.25
N LEU A 39 -5.42 17.35 -82.52
CA LEU A 39 -5.94 17.73 -83.81
C LEU A 39 -4.81 17.65 -84.82
N GLY A 40 -4.92 16.83 -85.85
CA GLY A 40 -4.03 16.74 -86.99
C GLY A 40 -3.01 15.59 -86.93
N LYS A 41 -3.10 14.67 -87.88
CA LYS A 41 -2.14 13.62 -88.23
C LYS A 41 -2.07 12.41 -87.24
N GLY A 42 -3.14 11.85 -86.89
CA GLY A 42 -3.19 10.50 -86.34
C GLY A 42 -4.42 9.80 -86.87
N LYS A 43 -4.30 8.52 -87.28
CA LYS A 43 -5.48 7.71 -87.61
C LYS A 43 -6.45 7.74 -86.45
N GLN A 44 -7.63 8.32 -86.64
CA GLN A 44 -8.71 8.18 -85.69
C GLN A 44 -9.03 6.68 -85.55
N ALA A 45 -9.01 6.22 -84.28
CA ALA A 45 -9.56 4.90 -84.01
C ALA A 45 -11.04 4.87 -84.43
N ALA A 46 -11.50 3.77 -85.03
CA ALA A 46 -12.89 3.62 -85.43
C ALA A 46 -13.81 3.87 -84.23
N SER A 47 -14.97 4.50 -84.47
CA SER A 47 -15.91 4.89 -83.41
C SER A 47 -16.46 3.73 -82.58
N ASN A 48 -16.23 2.49 -83.05
CA ASN A 48 -16.59 1.24 -82.36
C ASN A 48 -15.38 0.49 -81.77
N ALA A 49 -14.21 1.11 -81.69
CA ALA A 49 -13.05 0.52 -81.02
C ALA A 49 -13.24 0.55 -79.53
N THR A 50 -13.46 -0.58 -78.94
CA THR A 50 -13.51 -0.75 -77.49
C THR A 50 -12.08 -0.87 -76.97
N ASP A 51 -11.69 0.00 -76.04
CA ASP A 51 -10.41 -0.12 -75.35
C ASP A 51 -10.51 -1.31 -74.35
N THR A 52 -9.85 -2.38 -74.68
CA THR A 52 -9.78 -3.61 -73.84
C THR A 52 -8.56 -3.63 -72.93
N SER A 53 -7.76 -2.54 -72.90
CA SER A 53 -6.64 -2.43 -72.01
C SER A 53 -7.10 -2.01 -70.60
N PHE A 54 -7.30 -2.95 -69.71
CA PHE A 54 -7.49 -2.68 -68.29
C PHE A 54 -6.28 -3.18 -67.51
N ARG A 55 -5.88 -2.41 -66.53
CA ARG A 55 -4.92 -2.84 -65.52
C ARG A 55 -5.69 -3.36 -64.32
N ALA A 56 -5.68 -4.66 -64.12
CA ALA A 56 -6.16 -5.24 -62.88
C ALA A 56 -5.25 -4.79 -61.73
N LYS A 57 -5.78 -4.11 -60.74
CA LYS A 57 -5.11 -3.91 -59.44
C LYS A 57 -5.33 -5.17 -58.61
N ALA A 58 -4.29 -5.97 -58.45
CA ALA A 58 -4.30 -6.99 -57.44
C ALA A 58 -4.24 -6.34 -56.06
N ILE A 59 -5.30 -6.39 -55.27
CA ILE A 59 -5.29 -6.03 -53.88
C ILE A 59 -4.72 -7.25 -53.16
N ALA A 60 -3.41 -7.27 -52.93
CA ALA A 60 -2.79 -8.24 -52.05
C ALA A 60 -3.15 -7.85 -50.63
N MET A 61 -4.07 -8.55 -50.00
CA MET A 61 -4.27 -8.52 -48.55
C MET A 61 -3.35 -9.58 -47.95
N PRO A 62 -2.22 -9.17 -47.31
CA PRO A 62 -1.26 -10.14 -46.75
C PRO A 62 -1.90 -11.09 -45.73
N GLN A 63 -3.02 -10.67 -45.14
CA GLN A 63 -3.74 -11.41 -44.10
C GLN A 63 -4.73 -12.45 -44.63
N GLN A 64 -4.99 -12.44 -45.93
CA GLN A 64 -5.90 -13.40 -46.59
C GLN A 64 -5.19 -14.35 -47.58
N SER A 65 -3.90 -14.56 -47.38
CA SER A 65 -3.17 -15.51 -48.21
C SER A 65 -3.70 -16.93 -47.94
N ILE A 66 -4.35 -17.54 -48.94
CA ILE A 66 -4.84 -18.94 -48.94
C ILE A 66 -3.67 -19.91 -48.77
N LEU A 67 -2.43 -19.49 -49.07
CA LEU A 67 -1.21 -20.28 -49.00
C LEU A 67 -0.63 -20.40 -47.57
N LEU A 68 -1.07 -19.58 -46.63
CA LEU A 68 -0.64 -19.67 -45.25
C LEU A 68 -1.57 -20.59 -44.48
N ASP A 69 -1.15 -21.83 -44.29
CA ASP A 69 -1.84 -22.75 -43.39
C ASP A 69 -1.71 -22.29 -41.94
N ARG A 70 -2.82 -21.81 -41.39
CA ARG A 70 -2.92 -21.34 -40.00
C ARG A 70 -3.47 -22.39 -39.05
N SER A 71 -3.69 -23.62 -39.53
CA SER A 71 -4.30 -24.71 -38.75
C SER A 71 -3.47 -25.09 -37.51
N HIS A 72 -2.15 -24.85 -37.54
CA HIS A 72 -1.22 -25.13 -36.45
C HIS A 72 -0.90 -23.91 -35.56
N GLN A 73 -1.43 -22.74 -35.90
CA GLN A 73 -1.17 -21.52 -35.12
C GLN A 73 -2.25 -21.26 -34.07
N VAL A 74 -1.82 -20.79 -32.91
CA VAL A 74 -2.73 -20.30 -31.86
C VAL A 74 -3.46 -19.05 -32.37
N THR A 75 -4.80 -19.14 -32.44
CA THR A 75 -5.64 -18.05 -32.96
C THR A 75 -6.82 -17.75 -32.04
N THR A 76 -7.32 -16.52 -32.11
CA THR A 76 -8.58 -16.13 -31.51
C THR A 76 -9.77 -16.80 -32.19
N ARG A 77 -10.97 -16.70 -31.61
CA ARG A 77 -12.23 -17.15 -32.27
C ARG A 77 -12.45 -16.51 -33.63
N ARG A 78 -11.90 -15.29 -33.84
CA ARG A 78 -11.92 -14.60 -35.15
C ARG A 78 -10.78 -15.02 -36.07
N ARG A 79 -10.05 -16.11 -35.75
CA ARG A 79 -8.89 -16.64 -36.50
C ARG A 79 -7.75 -15.62 -36.68
N GLN A 80 -7.56 -14.71 -35.71
CA GLN A 80 -6.45 -13.76 -35.71
C GLN A 80 -5.29 -14.36 -34.91
N THR A 81 -4.09 -14.27 -35.46
CA THR A 81 -2.84 -14.66 -34.77
C THR A 81 -2.31 -13.53 -33.91
N LEU A 82 -1.36 -13.82 -33.02
CA LEU A 82 -0.70 -12.77 -32.23
C LEU A 82 -0.07 -11.69 -33.11
N SER A 83 0.57 -12.06 -34.21
CA SER A 83 1.18 -11.10 -35.14
C SER A 83 0.14 -10.17 -35.78
N ASP A 84 -1.03 -10.70 -36.15
CA ASP A 84 -2.13 -9.85 -36.67
C ASP A 84 -2.62 -8.88 -35.60
N LEU A 85 -2.78 -9.35 -34.36
CA LEU A 85 -3.24 -8.52 -33.25
C LEU A 85 -2.23 -7.42 -32.89
N VAL A 86 -0.93 -7.73 -32.89
CA VAL A 86 0.14 -6.72 -32.67
C VAL A 86 0.11 -5.65 -33.77
N GLN A 87 -0.10 -6.01 -35.02
CA GLN A 87 -0.27 -5.02 -36.10
C GLN A 87 -1.53 -4.17 -35.90
N HIS A 88 -2.62 -4.75 -35.42
CA HIS A 88 -3.88 -4.06 -35.16
C HIS A 88 -3.81 -3.08 -33.99
N THR A 89 -2.87 -3.21 -33.06
CA THR A 89 -2.66 -2.21 -31.99
C THR A 89 -2.24 -0.84 -32.53
N HIS A 90 -1.66 -0.79 -33.72
CA HIS A 90 -1.25 0.44 -34.39
C HIS A 90 -2.28 0.97 -35.42
N HIS A 91 -3.45 0.35 -35.47
CA HIS A 91 -4.48 0.73 -36.45
C HIS A 91 -5.07 2.12 -36.14
N PRO A 92 -5.36 2.98 -37.15
CA PRO A 92 -5.92 4.31 -36.92
C PRO A 92 -7.29 4.31 -36.24
N SER A 93 -8.10 3.28 -36.47
CA SER A 93 -9.43 3.15 -35.82
C SER A 93 -9.31 2.65 -34.37
N PRO A 94 -9.86 3.38 -33.37
CA PRO A 94 -9.81 2.95 -31.97
C PRO A 94 -10.55 1.65 -31.71
N GLY A 95 -11.64 1.37 -32.44
CA GLY A 95 -12.37 0.10 -32.33
C GLY A 95 -11.50 -1.11 -32.65
N VAL A 96 -10.65 -1.00 -33.71
CA VAL A 96 -9.72 -2.06 -34.09
C VAL A 96 -8.61 -2.24 -33.06
N ARG A 97 -8.07 -1.14 -32.51
CA ARG A 97 -7.08 -1.20 -31.42
C ARG A 97 -7.64 -1.86 -30.18
N LYS A 98 -8.86 -1.50 -29.77
CA LYS A 98 -9.56 -2.14 -28.65
C LYS A 98 -9.78 -3.64 -28.90
N ASP A 99 -10.29 -4.01 -30.09
CA ASP A 99 -10.51 -5.40 -30.46
C ASP A 99 -9.20 -6.21 -30.47
N ALA A 100 -8.08 -5.58 -30.87
CA ALA A 100 -6.76 -6.19 -30.81
C ALA A 100 -6.33 -6.52 -29.37
N VAL A 101 -6.48 -5.54 -28.43
CA VAL A 101 -6.17 -5.76 -27.01
C VAL A 101 -7.05 -6.87 -26.42
N MET A 102 -8.34 -6.88 -26.73
CA MET A 102 -9.27 -7.91 -26.26
C MET A 102 -8.96 -9.28 -26.89
N GLY A 103 -8.49 -9.31 -28.14
CA GLY A 103 -8.01 -10.53 -28.78
C GLY A 103 -6.75 -11.10 -28.13
N MET A 104 -5.77 -10.25 -27.76
CA MET A 104 -4.59 -10.66 -26.98
C MET A 104 -5.02 -11.23 -25.62
N LEU A 105 -5.97 -10.59 -24.94
CA LEU A 105 -6.54 -11.09 -23.68
C LEU A 105 -7.21 -12.46 -23.84
N GLU A 106 -7.93 -12.68 -24.95
CA GLU A 106 -8.54 -13.96 -25.26
C GLU A 106 -7.49 -15.06 -25.40
N LEU A 107 -6.40 -14.81 -26.14
CA LEU A 107 -5.30 -15.76 -26.28
C LEU A 107 -4.67 -16.14 -24.94
N VAL A 108 -4.38 -15.16 -24.10
CA VAL A 108 -3.81 -15.38 -22.76
C VAL A 108 -4.76 -16.18 -21.86
N LYS A 109 -6.08 -15.98 -21.97
CA LYS A 109 -7.07 -16.70 -21.16
C LYS A 109 -7.32 -18.12 -21.64
N THR A 110 -7.26 -18.34 -22.96
CA THR A 110 -7.67 -19.59 -23.57
C THR A 110 -6.55 -20.64 -23.59
N TYR A 111 -5.31 -20.21 -23.80
CA TYR A 111 -4.18 -21.11 -23.97
C TYR A 111 -3.22 -21.04 -22.79
N ALA A 112 -3.07 -22.16 -22.07
CA ALA A 112 -2.10 -22.29 -21.00
C ALA A 112 -0.67 -22.20 -21.55
N GLY A 113 0.24 -21.53 -20.83
CA GLY A 113 1.64 -21.34 -21.25
C GLY A 113 1.85 -20.31 -22.39
N PHE A 114 0.78 -19.76 -22.96
CA PHE A 114 0.90 -18.76 -24.03
C PHE A 114 1.54 -17.45 -23.55
N LEU A 115 1.21 -17.04 -22.32
CA LEU A 115 1.75 -15.84 -21.70
C LEU A 115 3.28 -15.93 -21.52
N GLU A 116 3.77 -17.05 -21.03
CA GLU A 116 5.20 -17.29 -20.77
C GLU A 116 6.02 -17.24 -22.06
N LEU A 117 5.50 -17.85 -23.14
CA LEU A 117 6.18 -17.88 -24.44
C LEU A 117 6.20 -16.52 -25.15
N HIS A 118 5.18 -15.70 -24.97
CA HIS A 118 4.96 -14.46 -25.73
C HIS A 118 4.93 -13.19 -24.89
N CYS A 119 5.39 -13.26 -23.62
CA CYS A 119 5.32 -12.17 -22.64
C CYS A 119 5.81 -10.83 -23.20
N ALA A 120 6.99 -10.79 -23.80
CA ALA A 120 7.58 -9.59 -24.36
C ALA A 120 6.72 -8.96 -25.48
N ALA A 121 6.20 -9.80 -26.41
CA ALA A 121 5.38 -9.30 -27.49
C ALA A 121 4.04 -8.76 -26.99
N LEU A 122 3.44 -9.43 -26.02
CA LEU A 122 2.17 -9.08 -25.39
C LEU A 122 2.26 -7.76 -24.62
N ILE A 123 3.31 -7.58 -23.82
CA ILE A 123 3.51 -6.35 -23.04
C ILE A 123 3.85 -5.19 -23.95
N ASN A 124 4.85 -5.33 -24.83
CA ASN A 124 5.32 -4.24 -25.68
C ASN A 124 4.26 -3.75 -26.68
N ALA A 125 3.37 -4.63 -27.16
CA ALA A 125 2.28 -4.23 -28.04
C ALA A 125 1.22 -3.36 -27.34
N ALA A 126 0.96 -3.59 -26.04
CA ALA A 126 -0.07 -2.89 -25.29
C ALA A 126 0.46 -1.60 -24.60
N LEU A 127 1.77 -1.51 -24.30
CA LEU A 127 2.37 -0.38 -23.59
C LEU A 127 2.09 1.00 -24.23
N PRO A 128 2.23 1.20 -25.55
CA PRO A 128 1.95 2.51 -26.17
C PRO A 128 0.49 2.96 -26.04
N LEU A 129 -0.43 2.01 -25.87
CA LEU A 129 -1.87 2.28 -25.76
C LEU A 129 -2.28 2.80 -24.38
N LEU A 130 -1.37 2.89 -23.41
CA LEU A 130 -1.62 3.54 -22.11
C LEU A 130 -1.98 5.02 -22.27
N GLY A 131 -1.38 5.70 -23.25
CA GLY A 131 -1.64 7.09 -23.60
C GLY A 131 -2.61 7.27 -24.76
N ASP A 132 -3.38 6.26 -25.14
CA ASP A 132 -4.32 6.35 -26.27
C ASP A 132 -5.38 7.44 -26.06
N ASP A 133 -5.76 8.14 -27.12
CA ASP A 133 -6.78 9.19 -27.05
C ASP A 133 -8.17 8.64 -26.68
N ASP A 134 -8.49 7.41 -27.12
CA ASP A 134 -9.80 6.80 -26.90
C ASP A 134 -9.91 6.15 -25.52
N VAL A 135 -10.95 6.51 -24.77
CA VAL A 135 -11.23 6.00 -23.41
C VAL A 135 -11.51 4.50 -23.37
N HIS A 136 -12.11 3.95 -24.43
CA HIS A 136 -12.45 2.52 -24.46
C HIS A 136 -11.20 1.66 -24.73
N VAL A 137 -10.23 2.19 -25.49
CA VAL A 137 -8.93 1.54 -25.68
C VAL A 137 -8.18 1.51 -24.35
N ARG A 138 -8.06 2.66 -23.64
CA ARG A 138 -7.39 2.73 -22.34
C ARG A 138 -8.05 1.81 -21.30
N GLY A 139 -9.40 1.76 -21.29
CA GLY A 139 -10.16 0.84 -20.42
C GLY A 139 -9.87 -0.63 -20.71
N ALA A 140 -9.77 -1.00 -21.99
CA ALA A 140 -9.39 -2.35 -22.39
C ALA A 140 -7.95 -2.69 -21.98
N VAL A 141 -7.02 -1.75 -22.15
CA VAL A 141 -5.62 -1.89 -21.74
C VAL A 141 -5.48 -2.09 -20.24
N ALA A 142 -6.17 -1.30 -19.43
CA ALA A 142 -6.15 -1.46 -17.97
C ALA A 142 -6.69 -2.84 -17.54
N THR A 143 -7.77 -3.32 -18.17
CA THR A 143 -8.31 -4.67 -17.92
C THR A 143 -7.35 -5.76 -18.37
N TYR A 144 -6.71 -5.56 -19.51
CA TYR A 144 -5.71 -6.47 -20.05
C TYR A 144 -4.52 -6.64 -19.12
N PHE A 145 -3.92 -5.53 -18.67
CA PHE A 145 -2.80 -5.56 -17.73
C PHE A 145 -3.20 -6.15 -16.38
N GLY A 146 -4.42 -5.89 -15.89
CA GLY A 146 -4.91 -6.52 -14.66
C GLY A 146 -4.85 -8.03 -14.70
N VAL A 147 -5.34 -8.64 -15.78
CA VAL A 147 -5.31 -10.12 -15.95
C VAL A 147 -3.90 -10.64 -16.24
N LEU A 148 -3.09 -9.88 -16.97
CA LEU A 148 -1.74 -10.27 -17.33
C LEU A 148 -0.81 -10.28 -16.12
N LEU A 149 -0.84 -9.22 -15.30
CA LEU A 149 -0.01 -9.09 -14.11
C LEU A 149 -0.41 -10.07 -13.00
N ASP A 150 -1.69 -10.41 -12.90
CA ASP A 150 -2.18 -11.43 -11.96
C ASP A 150 -1.64 -12.83 -12.27
N ARG A 151 -1.40 -13.14 -13.56
CA ARG A 151 -0.92 -14.46 -14.01
C ARG A 151 0.59 -14.56 -14.17
N LEU A 152 1.27 -13.43 -14.27
CA LEU A 152 2.71 -13.39 -14.53
C LEU A 152 3.47 -13.44 -13.21
N ASP A 153 4.47 -14.30 -13.12
CA ASP A 153 5.37 -14.34 -11.97
C ASP A 153 6.23 -13.07 -11.87
N ASP A 154 6.60 -12.69 -10.66
CA ASP A 154 7.35 -11.45 -10.40
C ASP A 154 8.70 -11.43 -11.11
N GLU A 155 9.41 -12.57 -11.15
CA GLU A 155 10.68 -12.72 -11.85
C GLU A 155 10.54 -12.53 -13.36
N ALA A 156 9.48 -13.08 -13.95
CA ALA A 156 9.20 -12.96 -15.38
C ALA A 156 8.76 -11.54 -15.76
N PHE A 157 8.14 -10.80 -14.83
CA PHE A 157 7.71 -9.41 -15.04
C PHE A 157 8.83 -8.40 -14.83
N ALA A 158 9.81 -8.67 -13.96
CA ALA A 158 10.86 -7.73 -13.56
C ALA A 158 11.55 -6.98 -14.73
N PRO A 159 11.88 -7.59 -15.88
CA PRO A 159 12.51 -6.89 -17.00
C PRO A 159 11.64 -5.81 -17.65
N PHE A 160 10.31 -5.92 -17.56
CA PHE A 160 9.35 -5.01 -18.18
C PHE A 160 8.87 -3.90 -17.23
N ALA A 161 9.01 -4.09 -15.93
CA ALA A 161 8.53 -3.18 -14.90
C ALA A 161 9.04 -1.74 -15.06
N PRO A 162 10.34 -1.46 -15.32
CA PRO A 162 10.82 -0.08 -15.49
C PRO A 162 10.17 0.64 -16.68
N SER A 163 10.03 -0.05 -17.82
CA SER A 163 9.41 0.52 -19.03
C SER A 163 7.92 0.79 -18.81
N MET A 164 7.24 -0.10 -18.12
CA MET A 164 5.82 0.06 -17.81
C MET A 164 5.58 1.20 -16.82
N LEU A 165 6.40 1.34 -15.78
CA LEU A 165 6.37 2.48 -14.85
C LEU A 165 6.64 3.80 -15.58
N LEU A 166 7.65 3.83 -16.45
CA LEU A 166 7.99 5.04 -17.23
C LEU A 166 6.82 5.49 -18.11
N LEU A 167 6.20 4.58 -18.86
CA LEU A 167 5.08 4.92 -19.73
C LEU A 167 3.81 5.25 -18.95
N THR A 168 3.58 4.60 -17.83
CA THR A 168 2.47 4.96 -16.92
C THR A 168 2.67 6.37 -16.34
N THR A 169 3.88 6.72 -15.92
CA THR A 169 4.21 8.07 -15.43
C THR A 169 4.07 9.12 -16.56
N SER A 170 4.49 8.78 -17.78
CA SER A 170 4.28 9.62 -18.95
C SER A 170 2.78 9.84 -19.22
N ALA A 171 1.96 8.81 -19.12
CA ALA A 171 0.50 8.94 -19.24
C ALA A 171 -0.12 9.78 -18.10
N MET A 172 0.42 9.72 -16.87
CA MET A 172 0.01 10.59 -15.76
C MET A 172 0.38 12.06 -15.97
N SER A 173 1.37 12.36 -16.78
CA SER A 173 1.76 13.73 -17.15
C SER A 173 1.14 14.20 -18.48
N HIS A 174 0.24 13.40 -19.08
CA HIS A 174 -0.40 13.72 -20.34
C HIS A 174 -1.22 15.01 -20.27
N ILE A 175 -1.37 15.72 -21.41
CA ILE A 175 -2.13 16.97 -21.49
C ILE A 175 -3.62 16.79 -21.14
N SER A 176 -4.21 15.66 -21.52
CA SER A 176 -5.61 15.31 -21.22
C SER A 176 -5.74 14.75 -19.82
N MET A 177 -6.60 15.36 -18.99
CA MET A 177 -6.91 14.87 -17.64
C MET A 177 -7.54 13.47 -17.65
N ALA A 178 -8.34 13.13 -18.65
CA ALA A 178 -8.93 11.80 -18.79
C ALA A 178 -7.87 10.70 -18.91
N VAL A 179 -6.80 10.94 -19.68
CA VAL A 179 -5.66 10.02 -19.82
C VAL A 179 -4.93 9.87 -18.48
N ARG A 180 -4.67 10.99 -17.79
CA ARG A 180 -4.01 10.98 -16.47
C ARG A 180 -4.76 10.12 -15.46
N ILE A 181 -6.09 10.29 -15.37
CA ILE A 181 -6.94 9.56 -14.44
C ILE A 181 -7.02 8.06 -14.78
N ASP A 182 -7.08 7.71 -16.08
CA ASP A 182 -7.09 6.31 -16.48
C ASP A 182 -5.75 5.61 -16.23
N ALA A 183 -4.63 6.34 -16.34
CA ALA A 183 -3.29 5.83 -16.01
C ALA A 183 -3.16 5.39 -14.55
N LEU A 184 -3.90 6.03 -13.62
CA LEU A 184 -3.89 5.64 -12.19
C LEU A 184 -4.37 4.21 -11.97
N ARG A 185 -5.24 3.67 -12.85
CA ARG A 185 -5.69 2.27 -12.74
C ARG A 185 -4.54 1.29 -12.99
N VAL A 186 -3.67 1.61 -13.93
CA VAL A 186 -2.49 0.79 -14.22
C VAL A 186 -1.42 1.00 -13.16
N LEU A 187 -1.26 2.24 -12.66
CA LEU A 187 -0.37 2.52 -11.53
C LEU A 187 -0.74 1.68 -10.30
N SER A 188 -2.05 1.57 -9.97
CA SER A 188 -2.50 0.75 -8.85
C SER A 188 -2.02 -0.70 -8.96
N LEU A 189 -2.14 -1.29 -10.16
CA LEU A 189 -1.64 -2.66 -10.43
C LEU A 189 -0.12 -2.77 -10.27
N LEU A 190 0.63 -1.73 -10.67
CA LEU A 190 2.09 -1.72 -10.55
C LEU A 190 2.56 -1.54 -9.11
N LEU A 191 1.84 -0.74 -8.32
CA LEU A 191 2.11 -0.59 -6.89
C LEU A 191 1.91 -1.91 -6.13
N ASP A 192 0.93 -2.72 -6.53
CA ASP A 192 0.72 -4.05 -5.95
C ASP A 192 1.79 -5.05 -6.40
N LYS A 193 2.25 -4.96 -7.67
CA LYS A 193 3.15 -5.96 -8.27
C LYS A 193 4.64 -5.69 -8.03
N VAL A 194 5.07 -4.42 -8.11
CA VAL A 194 6.47 -4.00 -7.99
C VAL A 194 6.61 -2.78 -7.05
N PRO A 195 6.17 -2.92 -5.78
CA PRO A 195 6.12 -1.82 -4.83
C PRO A 195 7.48 -1.13 -4.64
N ALA A 196 8.54 -1.88 -4.42
CA ALA A 196 9.87 -1.35 -4.15
C ALA A 196 10.42 -0.50 -5.32
N LEU A 197 10.24 -0.96 -6.57
CA LEU A 197 10.67 -0.20 -7.74
C LEU A 197 9.83 1.05 -7.98
N ALA A 198 8.52 0.96 -7.76
CA ALA A 198 7.60 2.09 -7.94
C ALA A 198 7.81 3.21 -6.92
N THR A 199 8.29 2.89 -5.73
CA THR A 199 8.57 3.87 -4.66
C THR A 199 10.05 4.21 -4.53
N GLU A 200 10.91 3.70 -5.42
CA GLU A 200 12.36 3.95 -5.36
C GLU A 200 12.67 5.45 -5.36
N ASP A 201 13.41 5.91 -4.32
CA ASP A 201 13.90 7.28 -4.20
C ASP A 201 12.83 8.39 -4.32
N TRP A 202 11.62 8.12 -3.82
CA TRP A 202 10.50 9.09 -3.87
C TRP A 202 10.81 10.37 -3.08
N GLU A 203 11.65 10.30 -2.05
CA GLU A 203 12.01 11.43 -1.19
C GLU A 203 12.75 12.53 -1.97
N SER A 204 13.50 12.15 -2.98
CA SER A 204 14.22 13.08 -3.86
C SER A 204 13.29 14.02 -4.64
N ALA A 205 12.00 13.70 -4.75
CA ALA A 205 11.00 14.61 -5.33
C ALA A 205 10.81 15.89 -4.50
N LEU A 206 11.18 15.83 -3.22
CA LEU A 206 11.05 16.94 -2.26
C LEU A 206 12.30 17.84 -2.23
N ASP A 207 13.40 17.42 -2.86
CA ASP A 207 14.66 18.14 -2.89
C ASP A 207 14.81 18.96 -4.19
N ALA A 208 15.05 20.24 -4.05
CA ALA A 208 15.16 21.16 -5.20
C ALA A 208 16.38 20.90 -6.11
N HIS A 209 17.34 20.10 -5.66
CA HIS A 209 18.62 19.88 -6.33
C HIS A 209 18.92 18.39 -6.62
N SER A 210 17.98 17.51 -6.38
CA SER A 210 18.17 16.10 -6.68
C SER A 210 18.17 15.89 -8.20
N GLY A 211 19.33 15.52 -8.75
CA GLY A 211 19.46 15.08 -10.14
C GLY A 211 19.03 13.63 -10.35
N SER A 212 18.44 13.00 -9.35
CA SER A 212 17.89 11.66 -9.44
C SER A 212 16.68 11.64 -10.38
N ASP A 213 16.60 10.63 -11.23
CA ASP A 213 15.52 10.47 -12.20
C ASP A 213 14.87 9.08 -12.00
N ARG A 214 14.59 8.76 -10.75
CA ARG A 214 14.02 7.48 -10.33
C ARG A 214 12.49 7.45 -10.44
N HIS A 215 11.93 6.25 -10.47
CA HIS A 215 10.49 6.06 -10.68
C HIS A 215 9.64 6.68 -9.59
N GLY A 216 9.98 6.49 -8.32
CA GLY A 216 9.22 7.06 -7.19
C GLY A 216 9.21 8.58 -7.20
N GLN A 217 10.34 9.20 -7.51
CA GLN A 217 10.45 10.66 -7.67
C GLN A 217 9.50 11.18 -8.76
N ARG A 218 9.53 10.56 -9.94
CA ARG A 218 8.67 10.97 -11.08
C ARG A 218 7.19 10.79 -10.77
N LEU A 219 6.83 9.67 -10.11
CA LEU A 219 5.45 9.40 -9.70
C LEU A 219 4.94 10.44 -8.72
N LEU A 220 5.71 10.79 -7.69
CA LEU A 220 5.30 11.81 -6.72
C LEU A 220 5.18 13.19 -7.36
N GLN A 221 6.08 13.56 -8.26
CA GLN A 221 5.97 14.80 -9.04
C GLN A 221 4.71 14.82 -9.92
N ALA A 222 4.35 13.68 -10.53
CA ALA A 222 3.12 13.56 -11.31
C ALA A 222 1.88 13.73 -10.42
N PHE A 223 1.86 13.18 -9.20
CA PHE A 223 0.78 13.43 -8.23
C PHE A 223 0.67 14.91 -7.86
N PHE A 224 1.79 15.60 -7.60
CA PHE A 224 1.77 17.04 -7.31
C PHE A 224 1.20 17.83 -8.49
N ALA A 225 1.61 17.51 -9.70
CA ALA A 225 1.08 18.16 -10.90
C ALA A 225 -0.42 17.91 -11.10
N MET A 226 -0.91 16.70 -10.78
CA MET A 226 -2.34 16.36 -10.85
C MET A 226 -3.17 17.06 -9.77
N LEU A 227 -2.65 17.23 -8.56
CA LEU A 227 -3.29 17.93 -7.46
C LEU A 227 -3.15 19.46 -7.55
N GLY A 228 -2.37 19.98 -8.49
CA GLY A 228 -2.08 21.41 -8.61
C GLY A 228 -1.23 21.96 -7.48
N VAL A 229 -0.47 21.09 -6.80
CA VAL A 229 0.40 21.48 -5.68
C VAL A 229 1.80 21.76 -6.21
N ALA A 230 2.32 22.96 -5.94
CA ALA A 230 3.67 23.33 -6.33
C ALA A 230 4.68 22.72 -5.35
N ALA A 231 5.50 21.77 -5.81
CA ALA A 231 6.57 21.17 -5.01
C ALA A 231 7.73 22.14 -4.72
N ASP A 232 7.83 23.25 -5.46
CA ASP A 232 8.97 24.15 -5.39
C ASP A 232 8.90 25.07 -4.16
N ALA A 233 9.60 24.70 -3.09
CA ALA A 233 9.95 25.62 -1.99
C ALA A 233 10.65 26.91 -2.50
N HIS A 234 11.25 26.85 -3.68
CA HIS A 234 11.90 28.01 -4.31
C HIS A 234 10.89 28.98 -4.96
N ARG A 235 9.76 28.48 -5.49
CA ARG A 235 8.66 29.31 -6.01
C ARG A 235 7.90 30.03 -4.89
N GLN A 236 7.77 29.40 -3.73
CA GLN A 236 7.18 30.05 -2.55
C GLN A 236 8.01 31.23 -2.03
N ARG A 237 9.35 31.17 -2.13
CA ARG A 237 10.24 32.28 -1.75
C ARG A 237 10.14 33.50 -2.69
N LEU A 238 9.77 33.29 -3.94
CA LEU A 238 9.67 34.35 -4.93
C LEU A 238 8.29 35.03 -4.99
N GLY A 239 7.33 34.63 -4.13
CA GLY A 239 5.99 35.24 -4.12
C GLY A 239 5.20 35.02 -5.43
N LEU A 240 5.74 34.22 -6.34
CA LEU A 240 5.10 33.83 -7.59
C LEU A 240 4.14 32.67 -7.31
N SER A 241 3.08 32.97 -6.59
CA SER A 241 1.84 32.20 -6.69
C SER A 241 1.30 32.40 -8.12
N THR A 242 1.97 31.84 -9.10
CA THR A 242 1.29 31.51 -10.33
C THR A 242 0.40 30.33 -9.95
N ALA A 243 -0.84 30.64 -9.54
CA ALA A 243 -1.94 29.76 -9.77
C ALA A 243 -1.72 29.24 -11.19
N SER A 244 -1.31 27.97 -11.29
CA SER A 244 -1.24 27.31 -12.59
C SER A 244 -2.61 27.55 -13.20
N THR A 245 -2.69 28.31 -14.28
CA THR A 245 -3.90 28.57 -15.05
C THR A 245 -4.53 27.28 -15.59
N ALA A 246 -3.95 26.15 -15.25
CA ALA A 246 -4.42 24.78 -15.46
C ALA A 246 -4.97 24.12 -14.17
N SER A 247 -5.40 24.87 -13.15
CA SER A 247 -6.33 24.30 -12.16
C SER A 247 -7.69 24.10 -12.85
N VAL A 248 -7.73 23.14 -13.76
CA VAL A 248 -8.99 22.53 -14.16
C VAL A 248 -9.66 22.14 -12.83
N GLU A 249 -10.83 22.71 -12.57
CA GLU A 249 -11.61 22.32 -11.40
C GLU A 249 -11.85 20.82 -11.47
N LEU A 250 -11.06 20.08 -10.67
CA LEU A 250 -11.16 18.63 -10.60
C LEU A 250 -12.52 18.28 -9.98
N GLY A 251 -13.31 17.51 -10.69
CA GLY A 251 -14.55 16.97 -10.15
C GLY A 251 -14.25 16.01 -8.96
N THR A 252 -15.21 15.84 -8.07
CA THR A 252 -15.10 14.98 -6.86
C THR A 252 -14.58 13.57 -7.18
N SER A 253 -15.10 12.95 -8.26
CA SER A 253 -14.69 11.61 -8.68
C SER A 253 -13.23 11.54 -9.17
N GLN A 254 -12.72 12.60 -9.78
CA GLN A 254 -11.33 12.69 -10.22
C GLN A 254 -10.39 12.86 -9.03
N ARG A 255 -10.72 13.77 -8.10
CA ARG A 255 -9.97 13.96 -6.84
C ARG A 255 -9.91 12.65 -6.04
N LEU A 256 -11.02 11.95 -5.95
CA LEU A 256 -11.10 10.65 -5.27
C LEU A 256 -10.13 9.62 -5.86
N ARG A 257 -10.08 9.50 -7.20
CA ARG A 257 -9.16 8.55 -7.86
C ARG A 257 -7.70 8.91 -7.63
N ILE A 258 -7.36 10.20 -7.68
CA ILE A 258 -5.99 10.67 -7.41
C ILE A 258 -5.60 10.38 -5.97
N LEU A 259 -6.45 10.72 -5.00
CA LEU A 259 -6.17 10.52 -3.58
C LEU A 259 -6.12 9.04 -3.18
N ARG A 260 -6.95 8.19 -3.82
CA ARG A 260 -6.88 6.74 -3.63
C ARG A 260 -5.53 6.19 -4.10
N ALA A 261 -5.07 6.58 -5.29
CA ALA A 261 -3.78 6.15 -5.82
C ALA A 261 -2.59 6.72 -5.01
N LEU A 262 -2.69 7.96 -4.55
CA LEU A 262 -1.69 8.57 -3.66
C LEU A 262 -1.64 7.85 -2.30
N GLY A 263 -2.79 7.53 -1.72
CA GLY A 263 -2.88 6.74 -0.48
C GLY A 263 -2.26 5.36 -0.64
N GLN A 264 -2.51 4.67 -1.75
CA GLN A 264 -1.87 3.38 -2.07
C GLN A 264 -0.35 3.54 -2.23
N PHE A 265 0.12 4.57 -2.94
CA PHE A 265 1.55 4.86 -3.07
C PHE A 265 2.21 5.08 -1.71
N LEU A 266 1.60 5.89 -0.84
CA LEU A 266 2.11 6.16 0.51
C LEU A 266 2.04 4.92 1.41
N SER A 267 1.03 4.07 1.29
CA SER A 267 0.94 2.83 2.07
C SER A 267 2.03 1.81 1.70
N VAL A 268 2.46 1.82 0.43
CA VAL A 268 3.56 0.98 -0.05
C VAL A 268 4.92 1.48 0.45
N THR A 269 5.10 2.80 0.61
CA THR A 269 6.34 3.35 1.20
C THR A 269 6.49 2.97 2.67
N ASP A 270 5.41 2.56 3.31
CA ASP A 270 5.32 2.27 4.73
C ASP A 270 5.09 0.75 4.95
N GLN A 271 6.15 -0.04 4.86
CA GLN A 271 6.10 -1.51 5.02
C GLN A 271 6.09 -1.98 6.49
N GLU A 272 6.12 -1.09 7.47
CA GLU A 272 6.09 -1.48 8.87
C GLU A 272 4.69 -1.90 9.33
N GLU A 273 4.60 -2.92 10.22
CA GLU A 273 3.35 -3.36 10.85
C GLU A 273 2.71 -2.21 11.64
N HIS A 274 1.70 -1.58 11.08
CA HIS A 274 1.15 -0.28 11.53
C HIS A 274 0.39 -0.31 12.86
N GLY A 275 -0.02 -1.47 13.35
CA GLY A 275 -0.94 -1.56 14.50
C GLY A 275 -0.33 -1.25 15.86
N MET A 276 1.01 -1.24 16.00
CA MET A 276 1.67 -1.20 17.32
C MET A 276 2.60 0.00 17.53
N TRP A 277 2.61 0.99 16.62
CA TRP A 277 3.41 2.20 16.73
C TRP A 277 3.22 2.96 18.05
N CYS A 278 2.03 2.87 18.64
CA CYS A 278 1.67 3.56 19.87
C CYS A 278 2.51 3.14 21.07
N PHE A 279 3.03 1.91 21.09
CA PHE A 279 3.90 1.44 22.15
C PHE A 279 5.29 2.09 22.12
N GLN A 280 5.75 2.62 20.99
CA GLN A 280 7.05 3.28 20.88
C GLN A 280 7.20 4.42 21.88
N SER A 281 6.12 5.16 22.13
CA SER A 281 6.11 6.27 23.10
C SER A 281 6.34 5.85 24.55
N ALA A 282 6.19 4.56 24.87
CA ALA A 282 6.38 4.03 26.22
C ALA A 282 7.85 3.72 26.55
N PHE A 283 8.71 3.60 25.53
CA PHE A 283 10.11 3.21 25.70
C PHE A 283 11.03 4.41 25.54
N ALA A 284 11.98 4.55 26.47
CA ALA A 284 13.04 5.55 26.40
C ALA A 284 14.28 5.03 25.65
N SER A 285 14.41 3.70 25.50
CA SER A 285 15.55 3.04 24.85
C SER A 285 15.09 2.28 23.60
N PRO A 286 15.74 2.51 22.44
CA PRO A 286 15.46 1.74 21.23
C PRO A 286 15.70 0.23 21.39
N SER A 287 16.70 -0.16 22.21
CA SER A 287 17.01 -1.58 22.47
C SER A 287 15.91 -2.27 23.26
N ASP A 288 15.25 -1.58 24.20
CA ASP A 288 14.14 -2.13 24.96
C ASP A 288 12.90 -2.31 24.06
N LEU A 289 12.66 -1.36 23.15
CA LEU A 289 11.60 -1.46 22.15
C LEU A 289 11.85 -2.64 21.20
N GLU A 290 13.05 -2.77 20.65
CA GLU A 290 13.41 -3.87 19.75
C GLU A 290 13.28 -5.24 20.45
N HIS A 291 13.73 -5.33 21.69
CA HIS A 291 13.57 -6.53 22.51
C HIS A 291 12.08 -6.85 22.76
N PHE A 292 11.28 -5.84 23.09
CA PHE A 292 9.84 -5.97 23.30
C PHE A 292 9.10 -6.46 22.04
N GLU A 293 9.37 -5.86 20.90
CA GLU A 293 8.75 -6.27 19.63
C GLU A 293 9.23 -7.65 19.18
N GLY A 294 10.48 -7.98 19.46
CA GLY A 294 11.07 -9.28 19.16
C GLY A 294 10.40 -10.46 19.87
N LEU A 295 9.72 -10.23 21.00
CA LEU A 295 9.04 -11.28 21.76
C LEU A 295 7.92 -11.98 20.99
N PHE A 296 7.31 -11.29 20.02
CA PHE A 296 6.19 -11.82 19.21
C PHE A 296 6.62 -12.22 17.78
N GLN A 297 7.92 -12.14 17.45
CA GLN A 297 8.42 -12.59 16.15
C GLN A 297 8.85 -14.06 16.21
N PRO A 298 8.25 -14.97 15.42
CA PRO A 298 8.52 -16.42 15.51
C PRO A 298 9.99 -16.79 15.35
N SER A 299 10.73 -16.09 14.50
CA SER A 299 12.15 -16.35 14.23
C SER A 299 13.07 -15.93 15.39
N LYS A 300 12.68 -14.91 16.16
CA LYS A 300 13.46 -14.40 17.30
C LYS A 300 13.07 -15.06 18.62
N ALA A 301 11.84 -15.54 18.77
CA ALA A 301 11.41 -16.26 19.97
C ALA A 301 12.23 -17.51 20.27
N CYS A 302 12.73 -18.22 19.25
CA CYS A 302 13.65 -19.33 19.42
C CYS A 302 15.10 -18.90 19.74
N ALA A 303 15.53 -17.74 19.27
CA ALA A 303 16.89 -17.23 19.48
C ALA A 303 17.11 -16.66 20.89
N LEU A 304 16.06 -16.11 21.52
CA LEU A 304 16.12 -15.59 22.91
C LEU A 304 16.43 -16.65 23.99
N TRP A 305 16.42 -17.93 23.63
CA TRP A 305 16.67 -19.04 24.57
C TRP A 305 18.10 -19.51 24.59
N THR A 306 18.90 -19.19 23.61
CA THR A 306 20.23 -19.73 23.49
C THR A 306 21.30 -18.92 24.19
N VAL A 307 21.10 -17.64 24.39
CA VAL A 307 22.04 -16.77 25.12
C VAL A 307 21.34 -15.49 25.55
N ALA A 308 21.61 -15.00 26.76
CA ALA A 308 21.70 -13.56 26.98
C ALA A 308 22.89 -13.05 26.12
N ALA A 309 22.76 -13.15 24.83
CA ALA A 309 23.73 -12.60 23.91
C ALA A 309 23.53 -11.09 23.97
N MET A 310 24.51 -10.40 24.52
CA MET A 310 24.72 -8.99 24.27
C MET A 310 24.43 -8.73 22.80
N PRO A 311 23.64 -7.70 22.45
CA PRO A 311 23.55 -7.25 21.08
C PRO A 311 24.97 -6.93 20.64
N SER A 312 25.53 -7.77 19.79
CA SER A 312 26.76 -7.42 19.07
C SER A 312 26.32 -6.34 18.07
N ALA A 313 26.41 -5.09 18.47
CA ALA A 313 26.38 -3.99 17.52
C ALA A 313 27.36 -4.35 16.41
N SER A 314 26.85 -4.51 15.19
CA SER A 314 27.75 -4.80 14.07
C SER A 314 28.72 -3.63 13.98
N SER A 315 29.98 -3.90 13.72
CA SER A 315 31.03 -2.88 13.59
C SER A 315 30.68 -1.83 12.49
N TYR A 316 29.74 -2.12 11.64
CA TYR A 316 29.18 -1.22 10.63
C TYR A 316 28.31 -0.11 11.21
N GLU A 317 27.43 -0.42 12.16
CA GLU A 317 26.56 0.59 12.80
C GLU A 317 27.36 1.58 13.66
N ILE A 318 28.46 1.11 14.29
CA ILE A 318 29.38 1.97 15.04
C ILE A 318 30.12 2.93 14.10
N HIS A 319 30.46 2.49 12.90
CA HIS A 319 31.16 3.35 11.93
C HIS A 319 30.25 4.42 11.35
N GLU A 320 28.98 4.09 11.07
CA GLU A 320 27.99 5.05 10.58
C GLU A 320 27.61 6.08 11.65
N ALA A 321 27.45 5.67 12.91
CA ALA A 321 27.23 6.57 14.03
C ALA A 321 28.44 7.49 14.32
N LEU A 322 29.67 7.03 14.09
CA LEU A 322 30.89 7.85 14.28
C LEU A 322 31.15 8.80 13.12
N VAL A 323 30.77 8.45 11.89
CA VAL A 323 30.93 9.31 10.71
C VAL A 323 29.89 10.42 10.65
N HIS A 324 28.70 10.19 11.20
CA HIS A 324 27.62 11.18 11.28
C HIS A 324 27.53 11.88 12.63
N GLY A 325 28.48 11.64 13.54
CA GLY A 325 28.56 12.26 14.84
C GLY A 325 28.95 13.73 14.79
N ALA A 326 28.05 14.56 15.25
CA ALA A 326 28.27 15.92 15.77
C ALA A 326 28.40 17.06 14.74
N THR A 327 27.34 17.35 14.07
CA THR A 327 26.93 18.75 13.94
C THR A 327 25.55 18.90 14.54
N SER A 328 25.44 19.75 15.56
CA SER A 328 24.19 20.19 16.18
C SER A 328 23.45 21.11 15.21
N GLN A 329 23.11 20.61 14.03
CA GLN A 329 22.10 21.16 13.15
C GLN A 329 20.79 20.48 13.53
N GLU A 330 19.72 21.28 13.63
CA GLU A 330 18.36 20.75 13.71
C GLU A 330 18.23 19.57 12.74
N ALA A 331 17.82 18.41 13.25
CA ALA A 331 17.67 17.22 12.43
C ALA A 331 16.84 17.60 11.19
N PRO A 332 17.28 17.29 9.98
CA PRO A 332 16.54 17.65 8.79
C PRO A 332 15.12 17.07 8.89
N ALA A 333 14.12 17.93 8.62
CA ALA A 333 12.72 17.52 8.67
C ALA A 333 12.54 16.25 7.84
N SER A 334 11.90 15.22 8.41
CA SER A 334 11.69 13.95 7.71
C SER A 334 11.00 14.18 6.36
N ALA A 335 11.23 13.31 5.39
CA ALA A 335 10.61 13.43 4.07
C ALA A 335 9.08 13.50 4.19
N HIS A 336 8.49 12.70 5.08
CA HIS A 336 7.05 12.70 5.35
C HIS A 336 6.57 14.03 5.95
N GLU A 337 7.34 14.65 6.84
CA GLU A 337 7.02 15.97 7.38
C GLU A 337 7.01 17.05 6.29
N ARG A 338 7.99 17.03 5.38
CA ARG A 338 8.01 17.92 4.21
C ARG A 338 6.80 17.71 3.32
N LEU A 339 6.41 16.44 3.12
CA LEU A 339 5.23 16.07 2.34
C LEU A 339 3.94 16.56 3.00
N VAL A 340 3.82 16.46 4.35
CA VAL A 340 2.70 17.07 5.10
C VAL A 340 2.59 18.55 4.80
N ARG A 341 3.70 19.31 4.88
CA ARG A 341 3.69 20.77 4.65
C ARG A 341 3.25 21.14 3.23
N ILE A 342 3.63 20.32 2.24
CA ILE A 342 3.28 20.54 0.84
C ILE A 342 1.81 20.21 0.56
N LEU A 343 1.30 19.10 1.07
CA LEU A 343 -0.05 18.61 0.75
C LEU A 343 -1.15 19.23 1.63
N HIS A 344 -0.82 19.63 2.87
CA HIS A 344 -1.80 20.09 3.86
C HIS A 344 -2.78 21.16 3.34
N PRO A 345 -2.35 22.25 2.66
CA PRO A 345 -3.28 23.29 2.24
C PRO A 345 -4.34 22.78 1.25
N SER A 346 -3.92 21.94 0.29
CA SER A 346 -4.80 21.37 -0.73
C SER A 346 -5.75 20.32 -0.15
N LEU A 347 -5.24 19.44 0.72
CA LEU A 347 -6.03 18.40 1.38
C LEU A 347 -7.06 19.01 2.33
N LEU A 348 -6.65 20.01 3.14
CA LEU A 348 -7.54 20.67 4.09
C LEU A 348 -8.66 21.42 3.37
N SER A 349 -8.34 22.19 2.33
CA SER A 349 -9.35 22.88 1.52
C SER A 349 -10.36 21.89 0.94
N THR A 350 -9.88 20.80 0.32
CA THR A 350 -10.76 19.78 -0.27
C THR A 350 -11.62 19.08 0.79
N LEU A 351 -11.08 18.85 1.98
CA LEU A 351 -11.80 18.22 3.10
C LEU A 351 -12.91 19.15 3.61
N LEU A 352 -12.61 20.44 3.82
CA LEU A 352 -13.58 21.43 4.27
C LEU A 352 -14.71 21.65 3.28
N ASP A 353 -14.44 21.52 1.98
CA ASP A 353 -15.48 21.56 0.94
C ASP A 353 -16.40 20.31 0.98
N ALA A 354 -15.84 19.13 1.36
CA ALA A 354 -16.59 17.88 1.37
C ALA A 354 -17.39 17.67 2.67
N LEU A 355 -16.86 18.04 3.84
CA LEU A 355 -17.42 17.75 5.16
C LEU A 355 -18.89 18.19 5.35
N PRO A 356 -19.34 19.39 4.91
CA PRO A 356 -20.72 19.80 5.09
C PRO A 356 -21.74 18.87 4.41
N SER A 357 -21.38 18.33 3.24
CA SER A 357 -22.24 17.40 2.49
C SER A 357 -22.23 15.96 3.03
N VAL A 358 -21.20 15.62 3.84
CA VAL A 358 -21.08 14.31 4.48
C VAL A 358 -21.82 14.27 5.81
N MET A 359 -21.72 15.35 6.59
CA MET A 359 -22.22 15.44 7.97
C MET A 359 -23.58 16.18 8.05
N SER A 360 -24.26 16.37 6.92
CA SER A 360 -25.57 17.02 6.90
C SER A 360 -26.61 16.23 7.69
N PRO A 361 -27.32 16.85 8.64
CA PRO A 361 -28.39 16.19 9.39
C PRO A 361 -29.65 15.92 8.52
N ASP A 362 -29.78 16.56 7.35
CA ASP A 362 -30.97 16.52 6.51
C ASP A 362 -31.10 15.27 5.62
N GLY A 363 -30.31 14.24 5.84
CA GLY A 363 -30.45 12.93 5.19
C GLY A 363 -30.01 12.84 3.72
N HIS A 364 -29.62 13.93 3.07
CA HIS A 364 -29.07 13.92 1.71
C HIS A 364 -27.55 13.81 1.75
N ARG A 365 -27.04 12.66 2.19
CA ARG A 365 -25.62 12.38 2.20
C ARG A 365 -25.12 12.04 0.81
N SER A 366 -23.99 12.60 0.45
CA SER A 366 -23.30 12.25 -0.79
C SER A 366 -22.23 11.18 -0.51
N ASP A 367 -22.47 9.94 -0.94
CA ASP A 367 -21.52 8.83 -0.80
C ASP A 367 -20.14 9.17 -1.40
N ALA A 368 -20.13 9.89 -2.53
CA ALA A 368 -18.90 10.30 -3.18
C ALA A 368 -18.07 11.28 -2.33
N HIS A 369 -18.72 12.19 -1.59
CA HIS A 369 -18.01 13.10 -0.68
C HIS A 369 -17.58 12.38 0.59
N ALA A 370 -18.35 11.42 1.09
CA ALA A 370 -17.96 10.59 2.23
C ALA A 370 -16.71 9.76 1.90
N GLU A 371 -16.68 9.12 0.73
CA GLU A 371 -15.52 8.37 0.25
C GLU A 371 -14.30 9.29 0.04
N LEU A 372 -14.52 10.50 -0.50
CA LEU A 372 -13.47 11.50 -0.66
C LEU A 372 -12.87 11.92 0.69
N ALA A 373 -13.72 12.27 1.66
CA ALA A 373 -13.29 12.64 3.01
C ALA A 373 -12.52 11.50 3.69
N GLN A 374 -12.99 10.27 3.55
CA GLN A 374 -12.30 9.08 4.07
C GLN A 374 -10.89 8.94 3.49
N HIS A 375 -10.71 9.05 2.18
CA HIS A 375 -9.40 8.93 1.56
C HIS A 375 -8.46 10.10 1.91
N ILE A 376 -8.99 11.32 2.06
CA ILE A 376 -8.20 12.46 2.54
C ILE A 376 -7.68 12.18 3.96
N LEU A 377 -8.56 11.73 4.85
CA LEU A 377 -8.18 11.43 6.24
C LEU A 377 -7.23 10.23 6.32
N GLN A 378 -7.37 9.23 5.45
CA GLN A 378 -6.42 8.12 5.33
C GLN A 378 -5.02 8.60 4.89
N VAL A 379 -4.94 9.51 3.91
CA VAL A 379 -3.67 10.12 3.49
C VAL A 379 -3.05 10.90 4.65
N TYR A 380 -3.84 11.70 5.38
CA TYR A 380 -3.34 12.39 6.58
C TYR A 380 -2.83 11.42 7.63
N LEU A 381 -3.56 10.33 7.87
CA LEU A 381 -3.18 9.33 8.85
C LEU A 381 -1.84 8.67 8.51
N LEU A 382 -1.63 8.25 7.26
CA LEU A 382 -0.37 7.67 6.80
C LEU A 382 0.79 8.66 6.98
N LEU A 383 0.61 9.91 6.57
CA LEU A 383 1.63 10.94 6.68
C LEU A 383 1.98 11.27 8.13
N TRP A 384 0.97 11.45 8.99
CA TRP A 384 1.19 11.80 10.39
C TRP A 384 1.72 10.65 11.21
N ARG A 385 1.24 9.42 10.96
CA ARG A 385 1.76 8.23 11.61
C ARG A 385 3.27 8.14 11.39
N ARG A 386 3.71 8.24 10.15
CA ARG A 386 5.14 8.15 9.80
C ARG A 386 5.96 9.33 10.32
N THR A 387 5.42 10.54 10.23
CA THR A 387 6.09 11.73 10.77
C THR A 387 6.33 11.58 12.27
N ILE A 388 5.31 11.20 13.05
CA ILE A 388 5.43 11.11 14.50
C ILE A 388 6.30 9.93 14.92
N THR A 389 6.17 8.75 14.29
CA THR A 389 7.01 7.59 14.61
C THR A 389 8.48 7.84 14.31
N SER A 390 8.82 8.51 13.21
CA SER A 390 10.21 8.86 12.89
C SER A 390 10.80 9.83 13.91
N HIS A 391 10.02 10.81 14.36
CA HIS A 391 10.47 11.73 15.42
C HIS A 391 10.57 11.04 16.78
N LEU A 392 9.68 10.10 17.13
CA LEU A 392 9.80 9.30 18.36
C LEU A 392 11.06 8.45 18.34
N ALA A 393 11.38 7.80 17.21
CA ALA A 393 12.60 7.02 17.06
C ALA A 393 13.85 7.90 17.19
N ALA A 394 13.86 9.08 16.58
CA ALA A 394 14.97 10.04 16.71
C ALA A 394 15.11 10.56 18.14
N GLY A 395 14.01 10.85 18.83
CA GLY A 395 14.00 11.27 20.24
C GLY A 395 14.53 10.18 21.17
N ALA A 396 14.10 8.93 20.98
CA ALA A 396 14.58 7.79 21.75
C ALA A 396 16.09 7.57 21.56
N ALA A 397 16.62 7.74 20.35
CA ALA A 397 18.06 7.68 20.08
C ALA A 397 18.86 8.78 20.81
N GLN A 398 18.24 9.93 21.11
CA GLN A 398 18.83 11.04 21.84
C GLN A 398 18.54 11.00 23.36
N GLY A 399 17.84 9.97 23.85
CA GLY A 399 17.42 9.86 25.26
C GLY A 399 16.41 10.93 25.70
N THR A 400 15.70 11.54 24.76
CA THR A 400 14.69 12.57 25.01
C THR A 400 13.29 12.03 24.75
N THR A 401 12.38 12.22 25.69
CA THR A 401 10.97 11.83 25.55
C THR A 401 10.11 12.91 24.89
N ARG A 402 10.64 14.12 24.77
CA ARG A 402 9.96 15.24 24.11
C ARG A 402 10.38 15.34 22.67
N VAL A 403 9.42 15.17 21.81
CA VAL A 403 9.60 15.24 20.36
C VAL A 403 9.12 16.61 19.88
N ALA A 404 10.03 17.42 19.34
CA ALA A 404 9.66 18.67 18.68
C ALA A 404 9.31 18.36 17.21
N VAL A 405 8.03 18.32 16.87
CA VAL A 405 7.54 18.19 15.49
C VAL A 405 7.16 19.58 14.97
N PRO A 406 7.96 20.20 14.10
CA PRO A 406 7.70 21.55 13.61
C PRO A 406 6.37 21.72 12.86
N SER A 407 5.86 20.67 12.23
CA SER A 407 4.58 20.66 11.51
C SER A 407 3.34 20.38 12.39
N LEU A 408 3.52 20.17 13.70
CA LEU A 408 2.42 19.87 14.63
C LEU A 408 1.25 20.89 14.63
N PRO A 409 1.48 22.20 14.42
CA PRO A 409 0.39 23.16 14.28
C PRO A 409 -0.61 22.82 13.15
N GLN A 410 -0.16 22.18 12.07
CA GLN A 410 -1.02 21.74 10.95
C GLN A 410 -1.95 20.60 11.39
N LEU A 411 -1.46 19.64 12.21
CA LEU A 411 -2.31 18.60 12.80
C LEU A 411 -3.32 19.21 13.79
N SER A 412 -2.89 20.15 14.61
CA SER A 412 -3.78 20.88 15.51
C SER A 412 -4.89 21.61 14.75
N GLN A 413 -4.55 22.28 13.65
CA GLN A 413 -5.52 22.94 12.78
C GLN A 413 -6.53 21.94 12.20
N LEU A 414 -6.07 20.82 11.66
CA LEU A 414 -6.95 19.75 11.14
C LEU A 414 -7.91 19.25 12.22
N LEU A 415 -7.40 18.92 13.40
CA LEU A 415 -8.22 18.42 14.52
C LEU A 415 -9.24 19.45 15.01
N THR A 416 -8.87 20.73 15.03
CA THR A 416 -9.79 21.82 15.41
C THR A 416 -10.97 21.92 14.45
N HIS A 417 -10.74 21.73 13.15
CA HIS A 417 -11.81 21.72 12.16
C HIS A 417 -12.67 20.45 12.21
N LEU A 418 -12.11 19.31 12.60
CA LEU A 418 -12.82 18.04 12.69
C LEU A 418 -13.61 17.87 13.99
N ALA A 419 -13.13 18.43 15.10
CA ALA A 419 -13.71 18.24 16.43
C ALA A 419 -15.24 18.49 16.51
N PRO A 420 -15.82 19.52 15.87
CA PRO A 420 -17.27 19.73 15.93
C PRO A 420 -18.10 18.60 15.31
N TYR A 421 -17.55 17.86 14.35
CA TYR A 421 -18.26 16.78 13.65
C TYR A 421 -18.21 15.43 14.38
N PHE A 422 -17.26 15.28 15.33
CA PHE A 422 -17.05 14.04 16.09
C PHE A 422 -17.26 14.22 17.60
N ALA A 423 -17.90 15.31 18.02
CA ALA A 423 -18.25 15.55 19.42
C ALA A 423 -19.32 14.57 19.95
N GLU A 424 -20.22 14.13 19.08
CA GLU A 424 -21.26 13.16 19.38
C GLU A 424 -21.07 11.87 18.56
N LYS A 425 -21.89 10.83 18.82
CA LYS A 425 -21.85 9.57 18.10
C LYS A 425 -22.09 9.82 16.60
N SER A 426 -21.05 9.72 15.81
CA SER A 426 -21.13 9.86 14.35
C SER A 426 -21.61 8.56 13.72
N GLU A 427 -22.56 8.64 12.79
CA GLU A 427 -22.96 7.48 11.98
C GLU A 427 -21.85 7.03 11.00
N MET A 428 -20.82 7.87 10.80
CA MET A 428 -19.67 7.60 9.93
C MET A 428 -18.53 6.95 10.72
N LEU A 429 -18.73 5.69 11.11
CA LEU A 429 -17.80 4.92 11.95
C LEU A 429 -16.35 4.99 11.47
N HIS A 430 -16.10 4.76 10.18
CA HIS A 430 -14.74 4.76 9.63
C HIS A 430 -14.04 6.11 9.78
N LEU A 431 -14.75 7.23 9.57
CA LEU A 431 -14.18 8.57 9.73
C LEU A 431 -13.90 8.87 11.20
N HIS A 432 -14.77 8.44 12.10
CA HIS A 432 -14.60 8.63 13.54
C HIS A 432 -13.38 7.86 14.06
N VAL A 433 -13.17 6.62 13.59
CA VAL A 433 -11.99 5.82 13.96
C VAL A 433 -10.70 6.49 13.51
N ILE A 434 -10.63 7.00 12.27
CA ILE A 434 -9.46 7.73 11.78
C ILE A 434 -9.22 9.01 12.60
N TYR A 435 -10.29 9.74 12.93
CA TYR A 435 -10.19 10.92 13.80
C TYR A 435 -9.61 10.57 15.19
N CYS A 436 -10.08 9.50 15.81
CA CYS A 436 -9.55 9.01 17.10
C CYS A 436 -8.06 8.70 17.02
N GLU A 437 -7.59 8.07 15.95
CA GLU A 437 -6.16 7.78 15.78
C GLU A 437 -5.33 9.05 15.53
N LEU A 438 -5.83 10.02 14.76
CA LEU A 438 -5.18 11.33 14.60
C LEU A 438 -5.08 12.09 15.92
N VAL A 439 -6.09 12.01 16.78
CA VAL A 439 -6.04 12.57 18.14
C VAL A 439 -5.02 11.84 19.00
N ALA A 440 -4.92 10.51 18.89
CA ALA A 440 -3.91 9.71 19.58
C ALA A 440 -2.49 10.14 19.17
N LEU A 441 -2.23 10.29 17.87
CA LEU A 441 -0.96 10.79 17.34
C LEU A 441 -0.60 12.19 17.89
N TYR A 442 -1.56 13.10 17.88
CA TYR A 442 -1.36 14.44 18.42
C TYR A 442 -1.05 14.42 19.92
N THR A 443 -1.76 13.59 20.69
CA THR A 443 -1.57 13.47 22.14
C THR A 443 -0.20 12.89 22.47
N VAL A 444 0.23 11.85 21.75
CA VAL A 444 1.57 11.26 21.91
C VAL A 444 2.65 12.31 21.58
N ALA A 445 2.50 13.07 20.51
CA ALA A 445 3.47 14.10 20.13
C ALA A 445 3.54 15.28 21.11
N THR A 446 2.42 15.69 21.69
CA THR A 446 2.36 16.84 22.62
C THR A 446 2.57 16.46 24.08
N GLN A 447 2.38 15.18 24.42
CA GLN A 447 2.30 14.68 25.81
C GLN A 447 1.26 15.44 26.66
N LYS A 448 0.27 16.06 26.02
CA LYS A 448 -0.85 16.73 26.67
C LYS A 448 -2.09 15.87 26.47
N ALA A 449 -2.75 15.53 27.56
CA ALA A 449 -4.06 14.88 27.49
C ALA A 449 -5.03 15.81 26.74
N HIS A 450 -5.32 15.46 25.50
CA HIS A 450 -6.46 16.03 24.81
C HIS A 450 -7.71 15.33 25.35
N HIS A 451 -8.73 16.10 25.73
CA HIS A 451 -10.00 15.55 26.18
C HIS A 451 -10.58 14.72 25.03
N LEU A 452 -10.35 13.40 25.07
CA LEU A 452 -11.02 12.46 24.23
C LEU A 452 -12.45 12.32 24.76
N SER A 453 -13.39 13.04 24.17
CA SER A 453 -14.83 12.79 24.35
C SER A 453 -15.25 11.40 23.83
N SER A 454 -14.27 10.59 23.42
CA SER A 454 -14.46 9.31 22.72
C SER A 454 -14.59 8.09 23.65
N VAL A 455 -14.44 8.22 24.98
CA VAL A 455 -14.61 7.08 25.89
C VAL A 455 -15.99 6.41 25.76
N PRO A 456 -17.11 7.15 25.75
CA PRO A 456 -18.42 6.52 25.53
C PRO A 456 -18.54 5.82 24.18
N PHE A 457 -17.96 6.42 23.12
CA PHE A 457 -17.91 5.83 21.78
C PHE A 457 -17.14 4.52 21.77
N LEU A 458 -15.98 4.46 22.45
CA LEU A 458 -15.17 3.23 22.54
C LEU A 458 -15.91 2.12 23.31
N LEU A 459 -16.60 2.44 24.40
CA LEU A 459 -17.38 1.48 25.16
C LEU A 459 -18.56 0.94 24.36
N ASP A 460 -19.27 1.78 23.64
CA ASP A 460 -20.34 1.39 22.73
C ASP A 460 -19.84 0.43 21.67
N LEU A 461 -18.69 0.76 21.08
CA LEU A 461 -18.08 -0.03 20.01
C LEU A 461 -17.61 -1.41 20.51
N LEU A 462 -17.00 -1.49 21.69
CA LEU A 462 -16.60 -2.75 22.31
C LEU A 462 -17.79 -3.60 22.75
N SER A 463 -18.98 -3.02 22.88
CA SER A 463 -20.21 -3.76 23.14
C SER A 463 -20.74 -4.48 21.88
N GLU A 464 -20.31 -4.08 20.68
CA GLU A 464 -20.73 -4.70 19.42
C GLU A 464 -19.92 -5.97 19.12
N PRO A 465 -20.55 -7.15 18.97
CA PRO A 465 -19.83 -8.41 18.73
C PRO A 465 -19.32 -8.56 17.29
N SER A 466 -19.66 -7.65 16.38
CA SER A 466 -19.39 -7.73 14.93
C SER A 466 -18.40 -6.69 14.41
N LEU A 467 -17.47 -6.26 15.26
CA LEU A 467 -16.42 -5.30 14.85
C LEU A 467 -15.51 -5.95 13.80
N SER A 468 -15.18 -5.22 12.72
CA SER A 468 -14.23 -5.73 11.73
C SER A 468 -12.79 -5.68 12.26
N PRO A 469 -11.93 -6.68 11.92
CA PRO A 469 -10.53 -6.70 12.36
C PRO A 469 -9.77 -5.41 12.03
N ALA A 470 -9.96 -4.88 10.83
CA ALA A 470 -9.30 -3.65 10.40
C ALA A 470 -9.68 -2.42 11.23
N LEU A 471 -10.96 -2.30 11.63
CA LEU A 471 -11.41 -1.21 12.51
C LEU A 471 -10.85 -1.36 13.93
N TYR A 472 -10.79 -2.60 14.43
CA TYR A 472 -10.21 -2.87 15.75
C TYR A 472 -8.73 -2.50 15.79
N GLU A 473 -7.96 -2.91 14.79
CA GLU A 473 -6.53 -2.58 14.67
C GLU A 473 -6.31 -1.06 14.58
N ALA A 474 -7.14 -0.35 13.86
CA ALA A 474 -7.08 1.11 13.77
C ALA A 474 -7.40 1.82 15.10
N LEU A 475 -8.13 1.16 16.02
CA LEU A 475 -8.44 1.68 17.35
C LEU A 475 -7.39 1.37 18.41
N LEU A 476 -6.46 0.45 18.16
CA LEU A 476 -5.44 0.06 19.14
C LEU A 476 -4.64 1.26 19.69
N PRO A 477 -4.22 2.24 18.89
CA PRO A 477 -3.55 3.43 19.41
C PRO A 477 -4.42 4.27 20.34
N THR A 478 -5.72 4.33 20.07
CA THR A 478 -6.68 5.06 20.91
C THR A 478 -6.92 4.31 22.22
N PHE A 479 -7.07 2.99 22.18
CA PHE A 479 -7.14 2.17 23.41
C PHE A 479 -5.89 2.32 24.27
N TRP A 480 -4.70 2.28 23.65
CA TRP A 480 -3.45 2.54 24.34
C TRP A 480 -3.45 3.91 25.01
N LEU A 481 -3.84 4.95 24.30
CA LEU A 481 -3.88 6.31 24.84
C LEU A 481 -4.80 6.41 26.05
N VAL A 482 -6.00 5.84 25.98
CA VAL A 482 -6.97 5.87 27.10
C VAL A 482 -6.45 5.08 28.29
N VAL A 483 -5.91 3.88 28.07
CA VAL A 483 -5.41 3.00 29.13
C VAL A 483 -4.15 3.54 29.81
N SER A 484 -3.25 4.20 29.04
CA SER A 484 -1.98 4.73 29.55
C SER A 484 -2.10 6.13 30.20
N SER A 485 -3.21 6.82 30.00
CA SER A 485 -3.44 8.17 30.54
C SER A 485 -4.35 8.12 31.76
N PRO A 486 -4.12 8.93 32.79
CA PRO A 486 -5.00 9.04 33.96
C PRO A 486 -6.26 9.86 33.60
N MET A 487 -7.09 9.32 32.70
CA MET A 487 -8.33 9.95 32.24
C MET A 487 -9.54 9.31 32.90
N ASP A 488 -10.62 10.06 33.08
CA ASP A 488 -11.89 9.50 33.55
C ASP A 488 -12.40 8.43 32.58
N GLY A 489 -12.76 7.25 33.08
CA GLY A 489 -13.26 6.12 32.29
C GLY A 489 -12.19 5.17 31.72
N HIS A 490 -10.90 5.39 32.00
CA HIS A 490 -9.83 4.45 31.57
C HIS A 490 -10.07 3.04 32.16
N THR A 491 -10.60 2.96 33.39
CA THR A 491 -10.98 1.74 34.09
C THR A 491 -12.01 0.96 33.30
N ASP A 492 -13.03 1.62 32.82
CA ASP A 492 -14.16 0.98 32.13
C ASP A 492 -13.74 0.45 30.75
N VAL A 493 -12.90 1.21 30.04
CA VAL A 493 -12.35 0.77 28.74
C VAL A 493 -11.45 -0.45 28.90
N MET A 494 -10.60 -0.48 29.92
CA MET A 494 -9.75 -1.65 30.19
C MET A 494 -10.57 -2.90 30.54
N ALA A 495 -11.57 -2.75 31.42
CA ALA A 495 -12.50 -3.81 31.76
C ALA A 495 -13.26 -4.31 30.51
N ALA A 496 -13.74 -3.37 29.68
CA ALA A 496 -14.42 -3.70 28.44
C ALA A 496 -13.51 -4.45 27.45
N LEU A 497 -12.24 -4.06 27.29
CA LEU A 497 -11.28 -4.76 26.43
C LEU A 497 -11.04 -6.21 26.88
N LEU A 498 -10.83 -6.44 28.18
CA LEU A 498 -10.60 -7.77 28.72
C LEU A 498 -11.83 -8.67 28.60
N THR A 499 -13.04 -8.13 28.82
CA THR A 499 -14.30 -8.88 28.69
C THR A 499 -14.70 -9.09 27.22
N HIS A 500 -14.44 -8.10 26.34
CA HIS A 500 -14.71 -8.22 24.92
C HIS A 500 -13.93 -9.36 24.28
N PHE A 501 -12.67 -9.59 24.68
CA PHE A 501 -11.84 -10.68 24.20
C PHE A 501 -12.54 -12.06 24.31
N ASP A 502 -13.24 -12.32 25.39
CA ASP A 502 -13.94 -13.59 25.60
C ASP A 502 -15.17 -13.77 24.70
N THR A 503 -15.74 -12.67 24.19
CA THR A 503 -16.91 -12.69 23.29
C THR A 503 -16.55 -12.86 21.83
N LEU A 504 -15.28 -12.64 21.46
CA LEU A 504 -14.80 -12.67 20.07
C LEU A 504 -14.94 -14.05 19.44
N ARG A 505 -15.58 -14.09 18.28
CA ARG A 505 -15.73 -15.28 17.43
C ARG A 505 -14.83 -15.27 16.22
N ASP A 506 -14.53 -14.08 15.69
CA ASP A 506 -13.58 -13.88 14.59
C ASP A 506 -12.16 -14.11 15.11
N ARG A 507 -11.40 -14.98 14.43
CA ARG A 507 -10.06 -15.39 14.87
C ARG A 507 -8.99 -14.36 14.55
N THR A 508 -9.14 -13.64 13.47
CA THR A 508 -8.22 -12.55 13.10
C THR A 508 -8.34 -11.41 14.11
N LEU A 509 -9.58 -11.07 14.47
CA LEU A 509 -9.86 -10.10 15.52
C LEU A 509 -9.36 -10.59 16.89
N GLN A 510 -9.58 -11.85 17.22
CA GLN A 510 -9.10 -12.46 18.46
C GLN A 510 -7.56 -12.44 18.54
N ALA A 511 -6.86 -12.69 17.41
CA ALA A 511 -5.41 -12.62 17.35
C ALA A 511 -4.88 -11.18 17.55
N ALA A 512 -5.51 -10.20 16.92
CA ALA A 512 -5.16 -8.79 17.10
C ALA A 512 -5.38 -8.32 18.55
N ALA A 513 -6.54 -8.65 19.12
CA ALA A 513 -6.87 -8.35 20.51
C ALA A 513 -5.90 -9.05 21.50
N PHE A 514 -5.57 -10.31 21.25
CA PHE A 514 -4.59 -11.04 22.06
C PHE A 514 -3.22 -10.38 22.04
N ARG A 515 -2.71 -10.05 20.84
CA ARG A 515 -1.39 -9.40 20.71
C ARG A 515 -1.31 -8.07 21.42
N PHE A 516 -2.40 -7.30 21.37
CA PHE A 516 -2.48 -6.03 22.06
C PHE A 516 -2.49 -6.20 23.58
N LEU A 517 -3.37 -7.06 24.12
CA LEU A 517 -3.47 -7.32 25.56
C LEU A 517 -2.20 -7.98 26.13
N ALA A 518 -1.59 -8.91 25.40
CA ALA A 518 -0.32 -9.52 25.79
C ALA A 518 0.80 -8.48 25.88
N ARG A 519 0.89 -7.56 24.90
CA ARG A 519 1.85 -6.45 24.95
C ARG A 519 1.60 -5.52 26.14
N LEU A 520 0.34 -5.17 26.43
CA LEU A 520 -0.01 -4.40 27.63
C LEU A 520 0.43 -5.10 28.91
N ALA A 521 0.23 -6.40 29.03
CA ALA A 521 0.66 -7.17 30.19
C ALA A 521 2.19 -7.21 30.34
N MET A 522 2.95 -7.20 29.26
CA MET A 522 4.41 -7.28 29.30
C MET A 522 5.10 -5.95 29.60
N LEU A 523 4.45 -4.81 29.31
CA LEU A 523 5.03 -3.48 29.49
C LEU A 523 5.60 -3.19 30.88
N PRO A 524 4.95 -3.54 32.02
CA PRO A 524 5.46 -3.21 33.36
C PRO A 524 6.79 -3.88 33.73
N THR A 525 7.26 -4.84 32.93
CA THR A 525 8.56 -5.49 33.15
C THR A 525 9.74 -4.63 32.68
N TYR A 526 9.47 -3.60 31.89
CA TYR A 526 10.49 -2.69 31.39
C TYR A 526 10.63 -1.46 32.31
N LYS A 527 11.82 -1.25 32.83
CA LYS A 527 12.11 -0.14 33.78
C LYS A 527 12.01 1.26 33.16
N SER A 528 12.09 1.35 31.84
CA SER A 528 11.99 2.61 31.10
C SER A 528 10.55 3.06 30.85
N LEU A 529 9.57 2.31 31.34
CA LEU A 529 8.17 2.62 31.09
C LEU A 529 7.71 3.82 31.92
N GLN A 530 7.12 4.80 31.24
CA GLN A 530 6.53 5.99 31.86
C GLN A 530 5.01 5.90 32.05
N ALA A 531 4.39 4.79 31.63
CA ALA A 531 2.95 4.62 31.67
C ALA A 531 2.49 4.18 33.07
N ASN A 532 1.58 4.92 33.67
CA ASN A 532 0.87 4.53 34.88
C ASN A 532 -0.27 3.60 34.51
N ILE A 533 -0.01 2.27 34.51
CA ILE A 533 -1.05 1.28 34.34
C ILE A 533 -1.40 0.75 35.74
N ASP A 534 -2.62 0.95 36.18
CA ASP A 534 -3.04 0.63 37.54
C ASP A 534 -3.18 -0.88 37.79
N ALA A 535 -2.69 -1.33 38.96
CA ALA A 535 -2.84 -2.70 39.46
C ALA A 535 -4.30 -3.08 39.86
N LEU A 536 -5.25 -2.16 39.69
CA LEU A 536 -6.66 -2.33 40.07
C LEU A 536 -7.41 -3.45 39.32
N TYR A 537 -6.82 -3.99 38.26
CA TYR A 537 -7.47 -4.97 37.37
C TYR A 537 -7.05 -6.42 37.57
N THR A 538 -6.34 -6.74 38.65
CA THR A 538 -5.83 -8.08 38.93
C THR A 538 -6.86 -9.18 38.69
N PRO A 539 -8.13 -9.11 39.16
CA PRO A 539 -9.11 -10.17 38.94
C PRO A 539 -9.47 -10.36 37.46
N LEU A 540 -9.56 -9.26 36.69
CA LEU A 540 -9.88 -9.34 35.26
C LEU A 540 -8.70 -9.90 34.45
N TRP A 541 -7.47 -9.50 34.77
CA TRP A 541 -6.27 -10.06 34.18
C TRP A 541 -6.15 -11.56 34.46
N ASN A 542 -6.36 -11.98 35.71
CA ASN A 542 -6.37 -13.42 36.08
C ASN A 542 -7.40 -14.19 35.26
N THR A 543 -8.62 -13.68 35.17
CA THR A 543 -9.70 -14.31 34.38
C THR A 543 -9.33 -14.43 32.91
N TRP A 544 -8.78 -13.33 32.30
CA TRP A 544 -8.34 -13.34 30.92
C TRP A 544 -7.23 -14.36 30.66
N ILE A 545 -6.18 -14.39 31.48
CA ILE A 545 -5.09 -15.37 31.34
C ILE A 545 -5.62 -16.79 31.45
N LEU A 546 -6.51 -17.04 32.39
CA LEU A 546 -7.11 -18.38 32.63
C LEU A 546 -8.11 -18.77 31.52
N SER A 547 -8.52 -17.86 30.66
CA SER A 547 -9.32 -18.15 29.45
C SER A 547 -8.47 -18.60 28.26
N LEU A 548 -7.17 -18.30 28.23
CA LEU A 548 -6.26 -18.57 27.10
C LEU A 548 -6.15 -20.07 26.73
N PRO A 549 -6.15 -21.05 27.66
CA PRO A 549 -6.19 -22.47 27.28
C PRO A 549 -7.38 -22.85 26.40
N ARG A 550 -8.54 -22.21 26.61
CA ARG A 550 -9.73 -22.39 25.76
C ARG A 550 -9.48 -21.85 24.35
N VAL A 551 -8.84 -20.66 24.24
CA VAL A 551 -8.47 -20.05 22.98
C VAL A 551 -7.47 -20.93 22.22
N LEU A 552 -6.46 -21.47 22.93
CA LEU A 552 -5.52 -22.43 22.36
C LEU A 552 -6.22 -23.65 21.78
N TRP A 553 -7.16 -24.25 22.52
CA TRP A 553 -7.93 -25.39 22.04
C TRP A 553 -8.71 -25.05 20.77
N GLN A 554 -9.40 -23.93 20.76
CA GLN A 554 -10.21 -23.49 19.63
C GLN A 554 -9.37 -23.17 18.39
N ALA A 555 -8.25 -22.44 18.55
CA ALA A 555 -7.34 -22.12 17.45
C ALA A 555 -6.67 -23.39 16.89
N ALA A 556 -6.20 -24.27 17.76
CA ALA A 556 -5.56 -25.52 17.37
C ALA A 556 -6.51 -26.47 16.61
N THR A 557 -7.76 -26.57 17.04
CA THR A 557 -8.77 -27.39 16.35
C THR A 557 -9.15 -26.81 15.01
N TRP A 558 -9.17 -25.47 14.87
CA TRP A 558 -9.43 -24.80 13.61
C TRP A 558 -8.28 -24.94 12.62
N ALA A 559 -7.03 -24.76 13.05
CA ALA A 559 -5.84 -24.88 12.21
C ALA A 559 -5.77 -26.24 11.47
N VAL A 560 -6.36 -27.28 12.05
CA VAL A 560 -6.39 -28.64 11.47
C VAL A 560 -7.72 -28.95 10.77
N SER A 561 -8.67 -28.04 10.80
CA SER A 561 -10.00 -28.23 10.21
C SER A 561 -9.93 -28.22 8.67
N SER A 562 -10.63 -29.17 8.03
CA SER A 562 -10.82 -29.17 6.58
C SER A 562 -11.65 -27.99 6.04
N LYS A 563 -12.24 -27.20 6.94
CA LYS A 563 -13.06 -26.01 6.60
C LYS A 563 -12.25 -24.72 6.56
N ALA A 564 -11.04 -24.71 7.14
CA ALA A 564 -10.17 -23.53 7.14
C ALA A 564 -9.47 -23.37 5.79
N SER A 565 -9.42 -22.13 5.30
CA SER A 565 -8.55 -21.79 4.18
C SER A 565 -7.07 -21.92 4.59
N PRO A 566 -6.12 -22.07 3.65
CA PRO A 566 -4.69 -22.14 3.98
C PRO A 566 -4.16 -20.89 4.71
N ALA A 567 -4.75 -19.73 4.49
CA ALA A 567 -4.41 -18.49 5.19
C ALA A 567 -4.92 -18.53 6.64
N GLU A 568 -6.20 -18.81 6.83
CA GLU A 568 -6.80 -18.93 8.19
C GLU A 568 -6.13 -20.02 9.04
N ALA A 569 -5.71 -21.13 8.43
CA ALA A 569 -4.99 -22.18 9.13
C ALA A 569 -3.62 -21.69 9.62
N ARG A 570 -2.90 -20.90 8.80
CA ARG A 570 -1.61 -20.29 9.21
C ARG A 570 -1.79 -19.26 10.32
N ASP A 571 -2.83 -18.41 10.23
CA ASP A 571 -3.11 -17.40 11.25
C ASP A 571 -3.52 -18.04 12.57
N ALA A 572 -4.34 -19.11 12.54
CA ALA A 572 -4.68 -19.88 13.71
C ALA A 572 -3.46 -20.56 14.34
N GLN A 573 -2.55 -21.11 13.52
CA GLN A 573 -1.31 -21.70 14.00
C GLN A 573 -0.40 -20.65 14.65
N ARG A 574 -0.28 -19.46 14.04
CA ARG A 574 0.48 -18.33 14.60
C ARG A 574 -0.11 -17.88 15.94
N LEU A 575 -1.43 -17.81 16.06
CA LEU A 575 -2.08 -17.50 17.34
C LEU A 575 -1.75 -18.53 18.43
N VAL A 576 -1.72 -19.83 18.10
CA VAL A 576 -1.31 -20.88 19.04
C VAL A 576 0.12 -20.63 19.54
N GLU A 577 1.05 -20.31 18.67
CA GLU A 577 2.44 -20.05 19.02
C GLU A 577 2.59 -18.78 19.86
N ASP A 578 1.89 -17.70 19.50
CA ASP A 578 1.89 -16.42 20.24
C ASP A 578 1.36 -16.64 21.68
N VAL A 579 0.25 -17.36 21.84
CA VAL A 579 -0.34 -17.63 23.17
C VAL A 579 0.55 -18.54 24.00
N LEU A 580 1.14 -19.60 23.43
CA LEU A 580 2.07 -20.47 24.15
C LEU A 580 3.31 -19.72 24.60
N THR A 581 3.85 -18.84 23.75
CA THR A 581 5.00 -18.00 24.06
C THR A 581 4.70 -17.07 25.22
N PHE A 582 3.53 -16.42 25.19
CA PHE A 582 3.08 -15.54 26.26
C PHE A 582 2.87 -16.27 27.60
N LEU A 583 2.20 -17.42 27.58
CA LEU A 583 2.00 -18.23 28.79
C LEU A 583 3.34 -18.72 29.38
N ARG A 584 4.30 -19.07 28.51
CA ARG A 584 5.65 -19.42 28.95
C ARG A 584 6.37 -18.22 29.57
N TRP A 585 6.22 -17.03 28.98
CA TRP A 585 6.76 -15.81 29.56
C TRP A 585 6.18 -15.57 30.97
N ILE A 586 4.85 -15.72 31.15
CA ILE A 586 4.21 -15.64 32.47
C ILE A 586 4.84 -16.63 33.44
N ALA A 587 5.01 -17.90 33.06
CA ALA A 587 5.55 -18.94 33.91
C ALA A 587 7.00 -18.68 34.36
N LEU A 588 7.77 -17.89 33.59
CA LEU A 588 9.17 -17.56 33.91
C LEU A 588 9.30 -16.28 34.76
N MET A 589 8.26 -15.45 34.83
CA MET A 589 8.29 -14.21 35.61
C MET A 589 8.03 -14.50 37.11
N PRO A 590 8.91 -14.03 38.02
CA PRO A 590 8.74 -14.33 39.44
C PRO A 590 7.59 -13.55 40.09
N ARG A 591 7.29 -12.36 39.62
CA ARG A 591 6.21 -11.49 40.11
C ARG A 591 5.76 -10.54 39.00
N HIS A 592 4.46 -10.24 38.97
CA HIS A 592 3.89 -9.29 38.04
C HIS A 592 2.88 -8.37 38.74
N PRO A 593 2.82 -7.06 38.42
CA PRO A 593 1.93 -6.11 39.07
C PRO A 593 0.45 -6.29 38.73
N PHE A 594 0.12 -6.88 37.56
CA PHE A 594 -1.25 -6.96 37.05
C PHE A 594 -1.99 -8.24 37.44
N PHE A 595 -1.30 -9.31 37.78
CA PHE A 595 -1.95 -10.60 38.07
C PHE A 595 -1.27 -11.33 39.23
N ASP A 596 -2.07 -12.16 39.95
CA ASP A 596 -1.55 -13.03 40.99
C ASP A 596 -0.87 -14.25 40.36
N HIS A 597 0.45 -14.19 40.30
CA HIS A 597 1.29 -15.19 39.65
C HIS A 597 1.07 -16.61 40.25
N ALA A 598 1.02 -16.74 41.57
CA ALA A 598 0.86 -18.04 42.22
C ALA A 598 -0.53 -18.65 41.93
N HIS A 599 -1.56 -17.82 42.00
CA HIS A 599 -2.92 -18.25 41.69
C HIS A 599 -3.05 -18.65 40.21
N VAL A 600 -2.52 -17.82 39.30
CA VAL A 600 -2.57 -18.08 37.85
C VAL A 600 -1.86 -19.38 37.48
N LEU A 601 -0.65 -19.64 37.99
CA LEU A 601 0.07 -20.89 37.68
C LEU A 601 -0.63 -22.15 38.21
N ASN A 602 -1.13 -22.09 39.42
CA ASN A 602 -1.85 -23.23 40.04
C ASN A 602 -3.12 -23.59 39.24
N GLU A 603 -3.86 -22.62 38.78
CA GLU A 603 -5.09 -22.80 37.99
C GLU A 603 -4.82 -23.11 36.52
N LEU A 604 -3.67 -22.70 35.98
CA LEU A 604 -3.30 -22.89 34.57
C LEU A 604 -2.95 -24.36 34.27
N ALA A 605 -2.25 -25.05 35.19
CA ALA A 605 -1.82 -26.43 35.02
C ALA A 605 -2.96 -27.37 34.64
N PRO A 606 -4.07 -27.45 35.40
CA PRO A 606 -5.19 -28.35 35.08
C PRO A 606 -5.90 -27.93 33.78
N ARG A 607 -5.90 -26.63 33.43
CA ARG A 607 -6.56 -26.13 32.23
C ARG A 607 -5.78 -26.38 30.94
N LEU A 608 -4.46 -26.62 31.02
CA LEU A 608 -3.63 -27.01 29.90
C LEU A 608 -3.67 -28.50 29.58
N THR A 609 -4.02 -29.34 30.53
CA THR A 609 -4.08 -30.80 30.39
C THR A 609 -4.91 -31.28 29.19
N PRO A 610 -6.09 -30.71 28.89
CA PRO A 610 -6.90 -31.11 27.74
C PRO A 610 -6.21 -30.95 26.39
N LEU A 611 -5.23 -30.04 26.26
CA LEU A 611 -4.46 -29.88 25.03
C LEU A 611 -3.68 -31.14 24.64
N PHE A 612 -3.26 -31.93 25.62
CA PHE A 612 -2.49 -33.17 25.44
C PHE A 612 -3.39 -34.38 25.33
N HIS A 613 -4.33 -34.56 26.29
CA HIS A 613 -5.29 -35.65 26.29
C HIS A 613 -6.59 -35.21 26.97
N VAL A 614 -7.68 -35.79 26.50
CA VAL A 614 -9.02 -35.62 27.08
C VAL A 614 -9.53 -36.99 27.50
N GLU A 615 -9.94 -37.15 28.75
CA GLU A 615 -10.56 -38.38 29.22
C GLU A 615 -12.01 -38.46 28.73
N HIS A 616 -12.28 -39.45 27.88
CA HIS A 616 -13.64 -39.72 27.41
C HIS A 616 -14.23 -40.89 28.21
N PRO A 617 -15.46 -40.76 28.78
CA PRO A 617 -16.04 -41.76 29.68
C PRO A 617 -16.13 -43.17 29.10
N GLN A 618 -16.27 -43.30 27.76
CA GLN A 618 -16.46 -44.60 27.10
C GLN A 618 -15.25 -45.05 26.26
N ARG A 619 -14.35 -44.13 25.86
CA ARG A 619 -13.25 -44.39 24.90
C ARG A 619 -11.86 -44.31 25.53
N GLY A 620 -11.77 -43.98 26.82
CA GLY A 620 -10.48 -43.72 27.46
C GLY A 620 -9.83 -42.41 27.02
N PRO A 621 -8.53 -42.23 27.24
CA PRO A 621 -7.83 -41.01 26.90
C PRO A 621 -7.77 -40.81 25.38
N ILE A 622 -8.35 -39.69 24.88
CA ILE A 622 -8.30 -39.28 23.49
C ILE A 622 -7.19 -38.25 23.35
N PRO A 623 -6.30 -38.37 22.33
CA PRO A 623 -5.25 -37.39 22.11
C PRO A 623 -5.83 -36.01 21.79
N GLY A 624 -5.34 -34.98 22.48
CA GLY A 624 -5.69 -33.59 22.25
C GLY A 624 -5.04 -33.02 20.97
N PRO A 625 -5.29 -31.72 20.64
CA PRO A 625 -4.76 -31.08 19.43
C PRO A 625 -3.23 -31.00 19.37
N TYR A 626 -2.54 -31.10 20.51
CA TYR A 626 -1.08 -31.11 20.62
C TYR A 626 -0.38 -32.06 19.62
N HIS A 627 -0.92 -33.25 19.42
CA HIS A 627 -0.32 -34.28 18.55
C HIS A 627 -0.30 -33.91 17.06
N LYS A 628 -1.06 -32.90 16.67
CA LYS A 628 -1.17 -32.43 15.30
C LYS A 628 -0.36 -31.15 15.03
N TRP A 629 0.27 -30.62 16.05
CA TRP A 629 1.07 -29.39 15.92
C TRP A 629 2.44 -29.64 15.28
N PRO A 630 3.07 -28.63 14.68
CA PRO A 630 4.47 -28.69 14.27
C PRO A 630 5.38 -29.02 15.45
N VAL A 631 6.51 -29.69 15.19
CA VAL A 631 7.43 -30.15 16.24
C VAL A 631 7.92 -29.01 17.13
N ALA A 632 8.18 -27.83 16.55
CA ALA A 632 8.59 -26.64 17.31
C ALA A 632 7.52 -26.20 18.32
N THR A 633 6.25 -26.16 17.91
CA THR A 633 5.11 -25.81 18.75
C THR A 633 4.87 -26.87 19.84
N GLN A 634 5.09 -28.16 19.53
CA GLN A 634 5.01 -29.25 20.53
C GLN A 634 6.08 -29.07 21.62
N HIS A 635 7.33 -28.75 21.25
CA HIS A 635 8.39 -28.50 22.23
C HIS A 635 8.09 -27.29 23.11
N LEU A 636 7.48 -26.23 22.54
CA LEU A 636 7.07 -25.05 23.29
C LEU A 636 6.01 -25.40 24.33
N ALA A 637 5.00 -26.19 23.97
CA ALA A 637 3.95 -26.64 24.87
C ALA A 637 4.47 -27.57 25.99
N GLN A 638 5.39 -28.50 25.66
CA GLN A 638 6.03 -29.35 26.66
C GLN A 638 6.88 -28.55 27.66
N ALA A 639 7.62 -27.53 27.16
CA ALA A 639 8.40 -26.67 28.04
C ALA A 639 7.50 -25.87 28.99
N LEU A 640 6.36 -25.37 28.48
CA LEU A 640 5.37 -24.66 29.29
C LEU A 640 4.82 -25.56 30.40
N THR A 641 4.38 -26.80 30.08
CA THR A 641 3.84 -27.70 31.09
C THR A 641 4.85 -28.07 32.18
N LYS A 642 6.12 -28.28 31.83
CA LYS A 642 7.19 -28.50 32.81
C LYS A 642 7.34 -27.32 33.77
N LEU A 643 7.32 -26.07 33.23
CA LEU A 643 7.46 -24.85 34.04
C LEU A 643 6.24 -24.66 34.97
N VAL A 644 5.04 -24.93 34.50
CA VAL A 644 3.80 -24.75 35.28
C VAL A 644 3.59 -25.88 36.29
N SER A 645 4.15 -27.08 36.03
CA SER A 645 4.05 -28.25 36.95
C SER A 645 5.20 -28.30 37.96
N SER A 646 6.23 -27.46 37.81
CA SER A 646 7.32 -27.37 38.80
C SER A 646 6.83 -26.53 39.97
N PRO A 647 6.85 -27.05 41.22
CA PRO A 647 6.40 -26.34 42.42
C PRO A 647 7.29 -25.12 42.72
#